data_245d1906361fac282b774084f5d0c651
#
_entry.id   245d1906361fac282b774084f5d0c651
#
_cell.length_a   1.000
_cell.length_b   1.000
_cell.length_c   1.000
_cell.angle_alpha   90.00
_cell.angle_beta   90.00
_cell.angle_gamma   90.00
#
_symmetry.space_group_name_H-M   'P 1'
#
loop_
_entity.id
_entity.type
_entity.pdbx_description
1 polymer ?
#
loop_
_entity_poly.entity_id
_entity_poly.type
_entity_poly.pdbx_seq_one_letter_code
_entity_poly.pdbx_strand_id
1 'polypeptide(L)'
;MSWFRGLFGRKQLEKELEAEVRSHLEMAARERVERGEGTKEARLAVRRQFGNVGLIMDTARDIWGWRWMENLYEDARFAVRMLRKSPGFVVVAILSLALGIGATTAVFSVVYGVLVNPYPYAHSERMVHLVVHDDAGRRRFVDLTGPQFQILRQAHCIESSAGMEGWNLTTTGGDLPEDVQGVYLTSNAFVHFGVPALLGRGLIPSDAADGQDPENVVVLGYKFWQRHFGGDPDIVGKNIELMRKRYQIVGVVPPRFTWGDGEVYLPLKITADPARTIFVMIRLKPGVTHAAANAELQSMLEQFAQQTPTHFPEHFRVTLEGLNDQFVTDIGGTLYLLLGAVALLLLIGCGNVSILLLARGTARYHELAVRSAIGAAPSRLLRQLLTESLMLSFAGAALGVALASSLVKLIVNWLPEFSFPHEAAISINLPVLSFCVALALFTGIAFGISPALQSARPDVAQVMQSNTRKMTAGVHGRRTHGILIAGQIALTLLLLAGAGVAMQGFLRMMHLNLGYDPHNVMSVGIPVHDNTYTTWEARRTFFSQLLHKASALPEVVSAGLSTNATPPNNGWERRFEISGKPEAEQQRARINFVSPEYFTVLRIPLMQGRIWDETETDHGAKLMLINETLARQYFPNGNAIGSEIRIPELKSEPPFLLAVPGGDSWFQIVGIVGDARDDGLRNPTKPAVFVPYTIMMPVWTQILVRAQGPPLALLHAVREQIHSVDPDQQAERAVRDLDGWIKVQPEWGQVHLVATLFAGFAALALALASIGLYSVISYAVAQRTGEFGIRMALGAMRKDVLLMVFRSAVVSVGGGVAAGVVLTITLNRVLAQWIHDGSLNASILLGVVLLLVATASLSCFVPALRASSVDPVVALRYE
;
A
#
# COMPACT_ATOMS: atom_id res chain seq x y z
N MET A 1 -0.28 40.24 -8.38
CA MET A 1 0.96 40.97 -8.77
C MET A 1 1.23 42.23 -7.92
N SER A 2 0.25 42.85 -7.28
CA SER A 2 0.45 44.00 -6.34
C SER A 2 1.21 43.65 -5.06
N TRP A 3 1.07 42.45 -4.57
CA TRP A 3 1.68 41.96 -3.31
C TRP A 3 3.24 41.85 -3.36
N PHE A 4 3.80 41.41 -4.51
CA PHE A 4 5.26 41.34 -4.70
C PHE A 4 5.96 42.70 -4.85
N ARG A 5 5.28 43.74 -5.33
CA ARG A 5 5.85 45.10 -5.41
C ARG A 5 6.02 45.78 -4.06
N GLY A 6 5.23 45.36 -3.04
CA GLY A 6 5.37 45.79 -1.66
C GLY A 6 6.69 45.35 -0.99
N LEU A 7 7.22 44.18 -1.33
CA LEU A 7 8.41 43.60 -0.70
C LEU A 7 9.72 44.37 -1.01
N PHE A 8 9.83 44.94 -2.19
CA PHE A 8 11.04 45.64 -2.62
C PHE A 8 10.97 47.19 -2.46
N GLY A 9 9.79 47.78 -2.22
CA GLY A 9 9.58 49.23 -2.03
C GLY A 9 9.64 49.73 -0.58
N ARG A 10 9.83 48.84 0.39
CA ARG A 10 9.71 49.12 1.83
C ARG A 10 10.63 50.25 2.36
N LYS A 11 11.89 50.18 2.00
CA LYS A 11 12.87 51.22 2.41
C LYS A 11 12.52 52.59 1.87
N GLN A 12 11.81 52.62 0.76
CA GLN A 12 11.37 53.86 0.14
C GLN A 12 10.12 54.42 0.84
N LEU A 13 9.12 53.56 1.12
CA LEU A 13 7.90 53.90 1.87
C LEU A 13 8.23 54.36 3.31
N GLU A 14 9.17 53.72 3.99
CA GLU A 14 9.63 54.16 5.32
C GLU A 14 10.32 55.54 5.25
N LYS A 15 11.16 55.77 4.23
CA LYS A 15 11.78 57.10 4.01
C LYS A 15 10.76 58.17 3.64
N GLU A 16 9.77 57.82 2.87
CA GLU A 16 8.66 58.71 2.46
C GLU A 16 7.82 59.11 3.70
N LEU A 17 7.43 58.11 4.55
CA LEU A 17 6.72 58.38 5.80
C LEU A 17 7.55 59.22 6.78
N GLU A 18 8.84 58.94 6.91
CA GLU A 18 9.75 59.70 7.78
C GLU A 18 9.92 61.12 7.27
N ALA A 19 9.99 61.30 5.96
CA ALA A 19 10.05 62.63 5.29
C ALA A 19 8.74 63.39 5.47
N GLU A 20 7.57 62.75 5.36
CA GLU A 20 6.25 63.32 5.53
C GLU A 20 6.02 63.77 6.99
N VAL A 21 6.31 62.90 7.97
CA VAL A 21 6.23 63.26 9.41
C VAL A 21 7.18 64.43 9.75
N ARG A 22 8.40 64.46 9.20
CA ARG A 22 9.35 65.54 9.36
C ARG A 22 8.82 66.83 8.71
N SER A 23 8.28 66.78 7.55
CA SER A 23 7.68 67.92 6.85
C SER A 23 6.51 68.50 7.65
N HIS A 24 5.61 67.67 8.18
CA HIS A 24 4.51 68.14 9.05
C HIS A 24 5.00 68.79 10.33
N LEU A 25 6.03 68.25 10.98
CA LEU A 25 6.64 68.89 12.16
C LEU A 25 7.30 70.24 11.86
N GLU A 26 7.95 70.31 10.67
CA GLU A 26 8.60 71.58 10.25
C GLU A 26 7.56 72.64 9.85
N MET A 27 6.47 72.24 9.16
CA MET A 27 5.34 73.16 8.84
C MET A 27 4.67 73.68 10.12
N ALA A 28 4.31 72.82 11.05
CA ALA A 28 3.70 73.22 12.30
C ALA A 28 4.63 74.11 13.16
N ALA A 29 5.95 73.90 13.10
CA ALA A 29 6.94 74.75 13.79
C ALA A 29 7.05 76.16 13.10
N ARG A 30 7.02 76.22 11.78
CA ARG A 30 7.02 77.50 11.00
C ARG A 30 5.77 78.32 11.32
N GLU A 31 4.59 77.73 11.28
CA GLU A 31 3.34 78.40 11.61
C GLU A 31 3.31 79.03 13.00
N ARG A 32 3.93 78.39 13.97
CA ARG A 32 4.09 79.00 15.34
C ARG A 32 5.10 80.14 15.40
N VAL A 33 6.21 80.01 14.65
CA VAL A 33 7.18 81.13 14.53
C VAL A 33 6.57 82.33 13.84
N GLU A 34 5.74 82.17 12.82
CA GLU A 34 5.00 83.20 12.18
C GLU A 34 3.96 83.89 13.11
N ARG A 35 3.50 83.15 14.13
CA ARG A 35 2.62 83.75 15.20
C ARG A 35 3.43 84.44 16.31
N GLY A 36 4.76 84.54 16.20
CA GLY A 36 5.62 85.32 17.15
C GLY A 36 6.32 84.43 18.21
N GLU A 37 6.25 83.14 18.18
CA GLU A 37 6.96 82.30 19.14
C GLU A 37 8.43 82.15 18.74
N GLY A 38 9.32 82.09 19.74
CA GLY A 38 10.76 81.88 19.51
C GLY A 38 11.04 80.54 18.84
N THR A 39 11.94 80.51 17.85
CA THR A 39 12.21 79.32 16.96
C THR A 39 12.53 78.00 17.77
N LYS A 40 13.19 78.13 18.91
CA LYS A 40 13.48 76.98 19.81
C LYS A 40 12.22 76.51 20.56
N GLU A 41 11.43 77.47 21.03
CA GLU A 41 10.21 77.25 21.82
C GLU A 41 9.11 76.67 20.94
N ALA A 42 8.93 77.14 19.73
CA ALA A 42 8.01 76.63 18.73
C ALA A 42 8.30 75.18 18.36
N ARG A 43 9.59 74.81 18.15
CA ARG A 43 10.00 73.39 17.90
C ARG A 43 9.74 72.45 19.06
N LEU A 44 9.95 72.91 20.32
CA LEU A 44 9.70 72.14 21.52
C LEU A 44 8.20 71.96 21.79
N ALA A 45 7.40 72.99 21.53
CA ALA A 45 5.95 72.98 21.69
C ALA A 45 5.31 72.03 20.67
N VAL A 46 5.73 72.06 19.40
CA VAL A 46 5.23 71.13 18.33
C VAL A 46 5.60 69.68 18.67
N ARG A 47 6.81 69.41 19.14
CA ARG A 47 7.20 68.05 19.57
C ARG A 47 6.38 67.55 20.78
N ARG A 48 6.04 68.43 21.73
CA ARG A 48 5.16 68.10 22.86
C ARG A 48 3.71 67.86 22.42
N GLN A 49 3.23 68.62 21.46
CA GLN A 49 1.85 68.49 20.96
C GLN A 49 1.68 67.29 20.05
N PHE A 50 2.67 67.01 19.23
CA PHE A 50 2.68 65.87 18.29
C PHE A 50 2.86 64.53 19.01
N GLY A 51 3.41 64.57 20.21
CA GLY A 51 3.62 63.37 21.02
C GLY A 51 4.83 62.51 20.59
N ASN A 52 4.80 61.27 20.88
CA ASN A 52 5.88 60.32 20.56
C ASN A 52 5.84 59.96 19.05
N VAL A 53 6.72 60.61 18.25
CA VAL A 53 6.86 60.30 16.81
C VAL A 53 7.12 58.81 16.55
N GLY A 54 7.87 58.13 17.46
CA GLY A 54 8.06 56.70 17.34
C GLY A 54 6.77 55.90 17.43
N LEU A 55 5.85 56.34 18.31
CA LEU A 55 4.54 55.66 18.46
C LEU A 55 3.67 55.83 17.19
N ILE A 56 3.70 57.00 16.55
CA ILE A 56 2.95 57.25 15.30
C ILE A 56 3.53 56.43 14.16
N MET A 57 4.85 56.33 14.05
CA MET A 57 5.52 55.50 13.07
C MET A 57 5.20 54.00 13.28
N ASP A 58 5.17 53.53 14.54
CA ASP A 58 4.80 52.17 14.88
C ASP A 58 3.31 51.90 14.59
N THR A 59 2.41 52.83 14.85
CA THR A 59 0.98 52.71 14.52
C THR A 59 0.74 52.69 12.98
N ALA A 60 1.47 53.51 12.23
CA ALA A 60 1.42 53.47 10.77
C ALA A 60 1.93 52.12 10.21
N ARG A 61 2.98 51.52 10.79
CA ARG A 61 3.46 50.19 10.45
C ARG A 61 2.45 49.11 10.78
N ASP A 62 1.67 49.25 11.85
CA ASP A 62 0.59 48.31 12.19
C ASP A 62 -0.56 48.34 11.18
N ILE A 63 -0.91 49.50 10.66
CA ILE A 63 -1.93 49.68 9.61
C ILE A 63 -1.48 49.05 8.28
N TRP A 64 -0.18 49.05 7.96
CA TRP A 64 0.34 48.43 6.75
C TRP A 64 0.38 46.88 6.80
N GLY A 65 0.00 46.27 7.91
CA GLY A 65 -0.18 44.81 8.05
C GLY A 65 1.08 43.94 7.95
N TRP A 66 2.28 44.53 7.95
CA TRP A 66 3.55 43.83 7.72
C TRP A 66 4.27 43.40 9.04
N ARG A 67 3.83 43.97 10.16
CA ARG A 67 4.47 43.72 11.47
C ARG A 67 4.44 42.24 11.89
N TRP A 68 3.44 41.48 11.44
CA TRP A 68 3.38 40.05 11.75
C TRP A 68 4.50 39.27 11.06
N MET A 69 4.89 39.65 9.82
CA MET A 69 6.01 38.99 9.10
C MET A 69 7.37 39.35 9.70
N GLU A 70 7.56 40.60 10.12
CA GLU A 70 8.78 41.03 10.84
C GLU A 70 8.94 40.26 12.15
N ASN A 71 7.88 40.23 12.94
CA ASN A 71 7.82 39.51 14.17
C ASN A 71 8.11 38.01 13.94
N LEU A 72 7.54 37.40 12.85
CA LEU A 72 7.81 35.99 12.52
C LEU A 72 9.26 35.76 12.12
N TYR A 73 9.85 36.66 11.34
CA TYR A 73 11.27 36.58 10.97
C TYR A 73 12.20 36.73 12.18
N GLU A 74 11.91 37.68 13.08
CA GLU A 74 12.68 37.86 14.32
C GLU A 74 12.56 36.62 15.22
N ASP A 75 11.33 36.11 15.41
CA ASP A 75 11.06 34.90 16.18
C ASP A 75 11.78 33.69 15.58
N ALA A 76 11.76 33.53 14.22
CA ALA A 76 12.49 32.48 13.54
C ALA A 76 14.02 32.58 13.72
N ARG A 77 14.58 33.80 13.56
CA ARG A 77 16.01 34.04 13.78
C ARG A 77 16.42 33.76 15.21
N PHE A 78 15.57 34.15 16.15
CA PHE A 78 15.77 33.85 17.56
C PHE A 78 15.73 32.35 17.82
N ALA A 79 14.71 31.66 17.27
CA ALA A 79 14.56 30.21 17.41
C ALA A 79 15.79 29.46 16.87
N VAL A 80 16.29 29.80 15.66
CA VAL A 80 17.55 29.21 15.13
C VAL A 80 18.71 29.37 16.08
N ARG A 81 18.90 30.58 16.63
CA ARG A 81 20.00 30.86 17.56
C ARG A 81 19.89 30.05 18.84
N MET A 82 18.66 29.90 19.35
CA MET A 82 18.39 29.12 20.55
C MET A 82 18.52 27.61 20.33
N LEU A 83 18.09 27.11 19.16
CA LEU A 83 18.24 25.70 18.79
C LEU A 83 19.71 25.31 18.63
N ARG A 84 20.54 26.18 18.05
CA ARG A 84 22.01 25.94 17.92
C ARG A 84 22.73 25.82 19.26
N LYS A 85 22.21 26.39 20.35
CA LYS A 85 22.80 26.27 21.68
C LYS A 85 22.55 24.92 22.36
N SER A 86 21.65 24.09 21.82
CA SER A 86 21.29 22.79 22.41
C SER A 86 21.25 21.69 21.34
N PRO A 87 22.38 21.28 20.73
CA PRO A 87 22.41 20.40 19.57
C PRO A 87 21.82 19.00 19.87
N GLY A 88 22.12 18.44 21.04
CA GLY A 88 21.59 17.11 21.41
C GLY A 88 20.05 17.07 21.48
N PHE A 89 19.41 18.12 22.03
CA PHE A 89 17.96 18.27 22.02
C PHE A 89 17.41 18.33 20.58
N VAL A 90 18.03 19.18 19.76
CA VAL A 90 17.58 19.40 18.36
C VAL A 90 17.66 18.13 17.54
N VAL A 91 18.76 17.39 17.64
CA VAL A 91 18.95 16.13 16.91
C VAL A 91 17.88 15.11 17.31
N VAL A 92 17.64 14.91 18.59
CA VAL A 92 16.63 13.96 19.09
C VAL A 92 15.21 14.38 18.64
N ALA A 93 14.90 15.68 18.75
CA ALA A 93 13.58 16.19 18.36
C ALA A 93 13.36 16.05 16.84
N ILE A 94 14.34 16.45 16.03
CA ILE A 94 14.25 16.34 14.56
C ILE A 94 14.18 14.87 14.13
N LEU A 95 14.98 13.98 14.70
CA LEU A 95 14.94 12.55 14.37
C LEU A 95 13.59 11.92 14.77
N SER A 96 13.06 12.25 15.95
CA SER A 96 11.75 11.74 16.38
C SER A 96 10.62 12.18 15.44
N LEU A 97 10.61 13.44 15.03
CA LEU A 97 9.63 13.97 14.07
C LEU A 97 9.87 13.41 12.66
N ALA A 98 11.12 13.30 12.21
CA ALA A 98 11.46 12.80 10.91
C ALA A 98 11.02 11.33 10.71
N LEU A 99 11.21 10.50 11.73
CA LEU A 99 10.74 9.10 11.70
C LEU A 99 9.21 9.03 11.67
N GLY A 100 8.51 9.80 12.52
CA GLY A 100 7.05 9.81 12.55
C GLY A 100 6.44 10.40 11.28
N ILE A 101 6.87 11.61 10.87
CA ILE A 101 6.35 12.28 9.67
C ILE A 101 6.77 11.49 8.41
N GLY A 102 8.01 11.01 8.34
CA GLY A 102 8.52 10.26 7.20
C GLY A 102 7.79 8.95 6.98
N ALA A 103 7.59 8.14 8.03
CA ALA A 103 6.82 6.89 7.94
C ALA A 103 5.36 7.17 7.53
N THR A 104 4.72 8.19 8.12
CA THR A 104 3.33 8.57 7.77
C THR A 104 3.25 9.04 6.32
N THR A 105 4.20 9.85 5.85
CA THR A 105 4.26 10.34 4.47
C THR A 105 4.48 9.18 3.49
N ALA A 106 5.35 8.21 3.81
CA ALA A 106 5.59 7.04 2.97
C ALA A 106 4.34 6.17 2.82
N VAL A 107 3.69 5.82 3.93
CA VAL A 107 2.44 5.02 3.88
C VAL A 107 1.32 5.80 3.19
N PHE A 108 1.20 7.11 3.44
CA PHE A 108 0.23 7.95 2.73
C PHE A 108 0.49 8.02 1.22
N SER A 109 1.76 8.00 0.78
CA SER A 109 2.10 7.92 -0.66
C SER A 109 1.53 6.66 -1.31
N VAL A 110 1.59 5.53 -0.60
CA VAL A 110 1.02 4.24 -1.07
C VAL A 110 -0.51 4.32 -1.08
N VAL A 111 -1.11 4.79 0.02
CA VAL A 111 -2.58 4.99 0.10
C VAL A 111 -3.08 5.89 -1.01
N TYR A 112 -2.40 7.03 -1.24
CA TYR A 112 -2.78 7.95 -2.29
C TYR A 112 -2.65 7.32 -3.69
N GLY A 113 -1.52 6.65 -3.97
CA GLY A 113 -1.26 6.05 -5.28
C GLY A 113 -2.15 4.84 -5.59
N VAL A 114 -2.55 4.06 -4.57
CA VAL A 114 -3.33 2.82 -4.77
C VAL A 114 -4.84 3.05 -4.59
N LEU A 115 -5.26 3.84 -3.59
CA LEU A 115 -6.69 3.98 -3.26
C LEU A 115 -7.32 5.27 -3.79
N VAL A 116 -6.55 6.39 -3.85
CA VAL A 116 -7.12 7.71 -4.17
C VAL A 116 -6.95 8.06 -5.66
N ASN A 117 -5.76 7.84 -6.22
CA ASN A 117 -5.46 8.20 -7.62
C ASN A 117 -4.61 7.13 -8.32
N PRO A 118 -5.14 5.89 -8.47
CA PRO A 118 -4.41 4.81 -9.10
C PRO A 118 -4.27 4.96 -10.62
N TYR A 119 -5.29 5.50 -11.30
CA TYR A 119 -5.38 5.49 -12.76
C TYR A 119 -5.05 6.85 -13.39
N PRO A 120 -4.38 6.84 -14.56
CA PRO A 120 -4.15 8.05 -15.36
C PRO A 120 -5.33 8.43 -16.25
N TYR A 121 -6.48 7.71 -16.16
CA TYR A 121 -7.60 7.80 -17.08
C TYR A 121 -8.49 9.00 -16.80
N ALA A 122 -8.97 9.65 -17.86
CA ALA A 122 -9.90 10.74 -17.75
C ALA A 122 -11.24 10.27 -17.19
N HIS A 123 -11.70 10.90 -16.10
CA HIS A 123 -12.97 10.56 -15.44
C HIS A 123 -13.03 9.10 -14.96
N SER A 124 -11.93 8.58 -14.44
CA SER A 124 -11.84 7.19 -13.92
C SER A 124 -12.86 6.90 -12.81
N GLU A 125 -13.33 7.92 -12.10
CA GLU A 125 -14.38 7.81 -11.07
C GLU A 125 -15.76 7.43 -11.64
N ARG A 126 -15.96 7.57 -12.95
CA ARG A 126 -17.19 7.18 -13.66
C ARG A 126 -17.02 5.93 -14.51
N MET A 127 -15.81 5.36 -14.51
CA MET A 127 -15.52 4.11 -15.20
C MET A 127 -15.89 2.93 -14.32
N VAL A 128 -16.67 1.99 -14.86
CA VAL A 128 -17.22 0.86 -14.14
C VAL A 128 -17.15 -0.42 -14.96
N HIS A 129 -17.07 -1.54 -14.26
CA HIS A 129 -17.23 -2.88 -14.79
C HIS A 129 -18.64 -3.41 -14.53
N LEU A 130 -19.11 -4.28 -15.42
CA LEU A 130 -20.31 -5.09 -15.21
C LEU A 130 -19.96 -6.33 -14.39
N VAL A 131 -20.62 -6.47 -13.26
CA VAL A 131 -20.49 -7.63 -12.37
C VAL A 131 -21.86 -8.21 -12.12
N VAL A 132 -21.97 -9.52 -12.14
CA VAL A 132 -23.17 -10.23 -11.72
C VAL A 132 -22.90 -11.02 -10.46
N HIS A 133 -23.89 -11.04 -9.57
CA HIS A 133 -23.89 -11.88 -8.37
C HIS A 133 -25.00 -12.91 -8.52
N ASP A 134 -24.66 -14.18 -8.33
CA ASP A 134 -25.66 -15.24 -8.28
C ASP A 134 -26.37 -15.31 -6.90
N ASP A 135 -27.33 -16.23 -6.76
CA ASP A 135 -28.09 -16.41 -5.51
C ASP A 135 -27.22 -16.82 -4.32
N ALA A 136 -26.05 -17.39 -4.58
CA ALA A 136 -25.04 -17.69 -3.54
C ALA A 136 -24.13 -16.50 -3.21
N GLY A 137 -24.37 -15.33 -3.83
CA GLY A 137 -23.56 -14.13 -3.64
C GLY A 137 -22.19 -14.17 -4.36
N ARG A 138 -21.96 -15.15 -5.23
CA ARG A 138 -20.69 -15.25 -5.96
C ARG A 138 -20.62 -14.19 -7.04
N ARG A 139 -19.50 -13.50 -7.06
CA ARG A 139 -19.17 -12.42 -7.98
C ARG A 139 -18.56 -12.97 -9.28
N ARG A 140 -19.04 -12.50 -10.43
CA ARG A 140 -18.48 -12.81 -11.73
C ARG A 140 -18.50 -11.58 -12.63
N PHE A 141 -17.41 -11.29 -13.32
CA PHE A 141 -17.39 -10.31 -14.41
C PHE A 141 -18.24 -10.82 -15.57
N VAL A 142 -18.88 -9.90 -16.27
CA VAL A 142 -19.69 -10.21 -17.45
C VAL A 142 -18.90 -9.91 -18.71
N ASP A 143 -18.65 -10.96 -19.49
CA ASP A 143 -18.15 -10.83 -20.84
C ASP A 143 -19.34 -10.91 -21.80
N LEU A 144 -19.40 -10.03 -22.80
CA LEU A 144 -20.50 -9.93 -23.74
C LEU A 144 -20.06 -10.38 -25.12
N THR A 145 -20.97 -10.99 -25.85
CA THR A 145 -20.77 -11.24 -27.30
C THR A 145 -20.76 -9.94 -28.11
N GLY A 146 -20.18 -9.94 -29.30
CA GLY A 146 -20.12 -8.75 -30.16
C GLY A 146 -21.46 -8.04 -30.35
N PRO A 147 -22.55 -8.75 -30.71
CA PRO A 147 -23.89 -8.14 -30.83
C PRO A 147 -24.43 -7.57 -29.53
N GLN A 148 -24.23 -8.25 -28.38
CA GLN A 148 -24.64 -7.76 -27.08
C GLN A 148 -23.88 -6.49 -26.70
N PHE A 149 -22.56 -6.42 -26.97
CA PHE A 149 -21.75 -5.22 -26.77
C PHE A 149 -22.25 -4.03 -27.61
N GLN A 150 -22.64 -4.27 -28.87
CA GLN A 150 -23.21 -3.21 -29.73
C GLN A 150 -24.53 -2.67 -29.19
N ILE A 151 -25.40 -3.53 -28.62
CA ILE A 151 -26.64 -3.13 -27.97
C ILE A 151 -26.35 -2.36 -26.69
N LEU A 152 -25.42 -2.85 -25.85
CA LEU A 152 -25.03 -2.18 -24.61
C LEU A 152 -24.57 -0.73 -24.84
N ARG A 153 -23.80 -0.48 -25.89
CA ARG A 153 -23.31 0.87 -26.24
C ARG A 153 -24.43 1.91 -26.41
N GLN A 154 -25.66 1.48 -26.65
CA GLN A 154 -26.82 2.36 -26.88
C GLN A 154 -27.62 2.63 -25.59
N ALA A 155 -27.24 2.08 -24.44
CA ALA A 155 -27.91 2.30 -23.18
C ALA A 155 -27.89 3.77 -22.77
N HIS A 156 -29.01 4.25 -22.20
CA HIS A 156 -29.16 5.68 -21.84
C HIS A 156 -28.20 6.13 -20.75
N CYS A 157 -27.81 5.24 -19.83
CA CYS A 157 -26.88 5.52 -18.74
C CYS A 157 -25.42 5.64 -19.20
N ILE A 158 -25.07 5.15 -20.40
CA ILE A 158 -23.69 5.04 -20.88
C ILE A 158 -23.28 6.29 -21.68
N GLU A 159 -22.14 6.89 -21.33
CA GLU A 159 -21.49 7.94 -22.12
C GLU A 159 -20.60 7.33 -23.22
N SER A 160 -19.80 6.34 -22.86
CA SER A 160 -18.94 5.59 -23.78
C SER A 160 -18.63 4.21 -23.21
N SER A 161 -18.32 3.25 -24.07
CA SER A 161 -17.84 1.93 -23.66
C SER A 161 -16.67 1.51 -24.55
N ALA A 162 -15.76 0.72 -23.97
CA ALA A 162 -14.66 0.08 -24.69
C ALA A 162 -14.69 -1.42 -24.38
N GLY A 163 -14.37 -2.21 -25.40
CA GLY A 163 -14.23 -3.66 -25.25
C GLY A 163 -12.78 -4.08 -25.37
N MET A 164 -12.42 -5.14 -24.67
CA MET A 164 -11.10 -5.73 -24.77
C MET A 164 -11.13 -7.26 -24.79
N GLU A 165 -10.09 -7.82 -25.39
CA GLU A 165 -9.77 -9.25 -25.42
C GLU A 165 -8.25 -9.40 -25.25
N GLY A 166 -7.80 -10.19 -24.29
CA GLY A 166 -6.38 -10.37 -24.01
C GLY A 166 -5.85 -11.67 -24.61
N TRP A 167 -4.66 -11.64 -25.21
CA TRP A 167 -4.02 -12.81 -25.78
C TRP A 167 -2.51 -12.77 -25.64
N ASN A 168 -1.89 -13.91 -25.39
CA ASN A 168 -0.45 -14.06 -25.54
C ASN A 168 -0.09 -14.16 -27.01
N LEU A 169 0.77 -13.27 -27.47
CA LEU A 169 1.28 -13.21 -28.84
C LEU A 169 2.77 -13.54 -28.85
N THR A 170 3.28 -13.93 -30.00
CA THR A 170 4.72 -14.15 -30.16
C THR A 170 5.24 -13.25 -31.25
N THR A 171 6.38 -12.56 -30.97
CA THR A 171 7.12 -11.90 -32.04
C THR A 171 7.74 -12.95 -32.95
N THR A 172 7.59 -12.77 -34.26
CA THR A 172 8.18 -13.64 -35.25
C THR A 172 9.04 -12.80 -36.21
N GLY A 173 9.91 -13.44 -37.00
CA GLY A 173 10.76 -12.74 -37.97
C GLY A 173 12.04 -12.09 -37.41
N GLY A 174 12.33 -12.25 -36.11
CA GLY A 174 13.58 -11.86 -35.45
C GLY A 174 14.48 -13.06 -35.12
N ASP A 175 15.64 -12.79 -34.48
CA ASP A 175 16.61 -13.84 -34.13
C ASP A 175 16.08 -14.85 -33.12
N LEU A 176 15.23 -14.37 -32.16
CA LEU A 176 14.54 -15.22 -31.18
C LEU A 176 13.10 -14.73 -31.03
N PRO A 177 12.13 -15.62 -31.13
CA PRO A 177 10.73 -15.29 -30.83
C PRO A 177 10.57 -14.90 -29.36
N GLU A 178 9.78 -13.85 -29.07
CA GLU A 178 9.49 -13.36 -27.72
C GLU A 178 7.99 -13.46 -27.45
N ASP A 179 7.62 -13.99 -26.29
CA ASP A 179 6.24 -13.96 -25.80
C ASP A 179 5.88 -12.51 -25.38
N VAL A 180 4.77 -12.01 -25.90
CA VAL A 180 4.30 -10.63 -25.75
C VAL A 180 2.82 -10.62 -25.37
N GLN A 181 2.48 -9.94 -24.30
CA GLN A 181 1.10 -9.75 -23.89
C GLN A 181 0.38 -8.79 -24.86
N GLY A 182 -0.46 -9.34 -25.71
CA GLY A 182 -1.31 -8.60 -26.62
C GLY A 182 -2.67 -8.28 -26.01
N VAL A 183 -3.15 -7.06 -26.22
CA VAL A 183 -4.50 -6.66 -25.85
C VAL A 183 -5.20 -6.11 -27.09
N TYR A 184 -6.24 -6.81 -27.52
CA TYR A 184 -7.12 -6.32 -28.57
C TYR A 184 -8.14 -5.36 -27.98
N LEU A 185 -8.20 -4.13 -28.50
CA LEU A 185 -9.06 -3.08 -28.02
C LEU A 185 -10.01 -2.59 -29.12
N THR A 186 -11.23 -2.25 -28.75
CA THR A 186 -12.09 -1.51 -29.66
C THR A 186 -11.43 -0.20 -30.11
N SER A 187 -11.65 0.20 -31.34
CA SER A 187 -10.97 1.35 -31.96
C SER A 187 -11.16 2.69 -31.23
N ASN A 188 -12.21 2.81 -30.41
CA ASN A 188 -12.51 3.97 -29.60
C ASN A 188 -11.85 3.93 -28.18
N ALA A 189 -11.13 2.89 -27.83
CA ALA A 189 -10.63 2.67 -26.46
C ALA A 189 -9.74 3.81 -25.96
N PHE A 190 -8.81 4.31 -26.77
CA PHE A 190 -7.91 5.42 -26.36
C PHE A 190 -8.70 6.73 -26.10
N VAL A 191 -9.76 6.99 -26.85
CA VAL A 191 -10.69 8.11 -26.60
C VAL A 191 -11.50 7.84 -25.33
N HIS A 192 -11.95 6.59 -25.14
CA HIS A 192 -12.64 6.20 -23.92
C HIS A 192 -11.77 6.37 -22.67
N PHE A 193 -10.50 5.97 -22.69
CA PHE A 193 -9.57 6.18 -21.57
C PHE A 193 -9.11 7.64 -21.44
N GLY A 194 -9.23 8.44 -22.50
CA GLY A 194 -8.78 9.84 -22.53
C GLY A 194 -7.26 9.97 -22.36
N VAL A 195 -6.50 9.01 -22.86
CA VAL A 195 -5.03 8.97 -22.75
C VAL A 195 -4.44 9.18 -24.15
N PRO A 196 -3.76 10.33 -24.40
CA PRO A 196 -3.08 10.56 -25.66
C PRO A 196 -1.84 9.63 -25.79
N ALA A 197 -1.52 9.23 -27.01
CA ALA A 197 -0.29 8.52 -27.30
C ALA A 197 0.94 9.38 -26.96
N LEU A 198 2.04 8.77 -26.54
CA LEU A 198 3.33 9.41 -26.29
C LEU A 198 4.01 9.76 -27.63
N LEU A 199 3.99 8.81 -28.56
CA LEU A 199 4.47 8.98 -29.93
C LEU A 199 3.37 8.51 -30.89
N GLY A 200 3.24 9.17 -32.03
CA GLY A 200 2.25 8.82 -33.05
C GLY A 200 0.80 8.99 -32.59
N ARG A 201 -0.03 7.95 -32.76
CA ARG A 201 -1.45 7.94 -32.42
C ARG A 201 -1.89 6.66 -31.72
N GLY A 202 -3.01 6.70 -31.02
CA GLY A 202 -3.74 5.50 -30.58
C GLY A 202 -4.54 4.86 -31.73
N LEU A 203 -5.31 3.84 -31.42
CA LEU A 203 -6.29 3.26 -32.34
C LEU A 203 -7.40 4.30 -32.63
N ILE A 204 -7.87 4.30 -33.89
CA ILE A 204 -8.93 5.19 -34.36
C ILE A 204 -10.03 4.36 -35.05
N PRO A 205 -11.26 4.88 -35.23
CA PRO A 205 -12.37 4.13 -35.81
C PRO A 205 -12.12 3.47 -37.16
N SER A 206 -11.24 4.07 -38.00
CA SER A 206 -10.87 3.46 -39.29
C SER A 206 -9.99 2.21 -39.16
N ASP A 207 -9.33 1.98 -38.02
CA ASP A 207 -8.46 0.80 -37.83
C ASP A 207 -9.28 -0.48 -37.58
N ALA A 208 -10.51 -0.36 -37.08
CA ALA A 208 -11.44 -1.46 -36.88
C ALA A 208 -12.90 -0.96 -36.97
N ALA A 209 -13.42 -0.83 -38.17
CA ALA A 209 -14.83 -0.54 -38.37
C ALA A 209 -15.67 -1.80 -38.06
N ASP A 210 -16.84 -1.60 -37.44
CA ASP A 210 -17.73 -2.70 -37.08
C ASP A 210 -18.08 -3.55 -38.32
N GLY A 211 -17.87 -4.86 -38.20
CA GLY A 211 -18.13 -5.83 -39.26
C GLY A 211 -17.08 -5.95 -40.36
N GLN A 212 -15.98 -5.18 -40.29
CA GLN A 212 -14.83 -5.26 -41.20
C GLN A 212 -13.63 -5.93 -40.53
N ASP A 213 -12.71 -6.45 -41.35
CA ASP A 213 -11.44 -6.94 -40.82
C ASP A 213 -10.58 -5.76 -40.36
N PRO A 214 -9.97 -5.83 -39.17
CA PRO A 214 -9.13 -4.77 -38.66
C PRO A 214 -7.92 -4.54 -39.54
N GLU A 215 -7.49 -3.27 -39.62
CA GLU A 215 -6.22 -2.91 -40.21
C GLU A 215 -5.04 -3.52 -39.45
N ASN A 216 -3.96 -3.85 -40.15
CA ASN A 216 -2.77 -4.41 -39.53
C ASN A 216 -1.89 -3.32 -38.88
N VAL A 217 -2.44 -2.72 -37.84
CA VAL A 217 -1.76 -1.68 -37.06
C VAL A 217 -1.59 -2.12 -35.60
N VAL A 218 -0.57 -1.59 -34.95
CA VAL A 218 -0.28 -1.88 -33.55
C VAL A 218 0.19 -0.62 -32.83
N VAL A 219 -0.25 -0.46 -31.58
CA VAL A 219 0.23 0.57 -30.65
C VAL A 219 1.09 -0.14 -29.59
N LEU A 220 2.33 0.32 -29.38
CA LEU A 220 3.26 -0.32 -28.45
C LEU A 220 3.04 0.17 -27.00
N GLY A 221 3.16 -0.74 -26.07
CA GLY A 221 3.31 -0.43 -24.65
C GLY A 221 4.67 0.22 -24.38
N TYR A 222 4.73 1.18 -23.44
CA TYR A 222 5.96 1.91 -23.15
C TYR A 222 7.12 1.00 -22.76
N LYS A 223 6.89 0.02 -21.88
CA LYS A 223 7.94 -0.90 -21.41
C LYS A 223 8.46 -1.79 -22.55
N PHE A 224 7.56 -2.27 -23.41
CA PHE A 224 7.90 -3.09 -24.56
C PHE A 224 8.73 -2.28 -25.58
N TRP A 225 8.30 -1.06 -25.91
CA TRP A 225 9.06 -0.15 -26.76
C TRP A 225 10.48 0.12 -26.24
N GLN A 226 10.64 0.38 -24.94
CA GLN A 226 11.97 0.57 -24.34
C GLN A 226 12.83 -0.70 -24.40
N ARG A 227 12.23 -1.86 -24.12
CA ARG A 227 12.94 -3.15 -24.04
C ARG A 227 13.31 -3.70 -25.41
N HIS A 228 12.34 -3.75 -26.32
CA HIS A 228 12.50 -4.43 -27.63
C HIS A 228 13.13 -3.52 -28.69
N PHE A 229 12.79 -2.22 -28.65
CA PHE A 229 13.28 -1.24 -29.64
C PHE A 229 14.27 -0.21 -29.08
N GLY A 230 14.75 -0.40 -27.86
CA GLY A 230 15.72 0.52 -27.23
C GLY A 230 15.21 1.96 -27.02
N GLY A 231 13.87 2.18 -27.09
CA GLY A 231 13.30 3.52 -26.97
C GLY A 231 13.49 4.41 -28.20
N ASP A 232 13.57 3.80 -29.38
CA ASP A 232 13.77 4.51 -30.66
C ASP A 232 12.65 5.54 -30.91
N PRO A 233 12.93 6.85 -30.97
CA PRO A 233 11.92 7.88 -31.18
C PRO A 233 11.29 7.83 -32.58
N ASP A 234 11.98 7.25 -33.58
CA ASP A 234 11.53 7.12 -34.97
C ASP A 234 10.85 5.77 -35.24
N ILE A 235 10.24 5.16 -34.23
CA ILE A 235 9.59 3.84 -34.29
C ILE A 235 8.28 3.86 -35.08
N VAL A 236 7.58 5.01 -35.10
CA VAL A 236 6.27 5.15 -35.76
C VAL A 236 6.45 4.98 -37.30
N GLY A 237 5.61 4.13 -37.88
CA GLY A 237 5.66 3.77 -39.30
C GLY A 237 6.52 2.53 -39.62
N LYS A 238 7.33 2.04 -38.65
CA LYS A 238 8.05 0.77 -38.82
C LYS A 238 7.09 -0.41 -38.63
N ASN A 239 7.54 -1.59 -38.97
CA ASN A 239 6.77 -2.81 -38.86
C ASN A 239 7.32 -3.72 -37.77
N ILE A 240 6.42 -4.45 -37.13
CA ILE A 240 6.71 -5.60 -36.25
C ILE A 240 5.94 -6.80 -36.80
N GLU A 241 6.52 -7.98 -36.66
CA GLU A 241 5.85 -9.22 -37.01
C GLU A 241 5.40 -9.92 -35.73
N LEU A 242 4.08 -10.12 -35.62
CA LEU A 242 3.42 -10.81 -34.52
C LEU A 242 2.63 -11.98 -35.10
N MET A 243 2.83 -13.18 -34.58
CA MET A 243 2.12 -14.39 -35.06
C MET A 243 2.20 -14.56 -36.58
N ARG A 244 3.38 -14.36 -37.16
CA ARG A 244 3.65 -14.43 -38.62
C ARG A 244 2.88 -13.41 -39.46
N LYS A 245 2.28 -12.40 -38.83
CA LYS A 245 1.56 -11.31 -39.49
C LYS A 245 2.26 -9.99 -39.23
N ARG A 246 2.47 -9.20 -40.27
CA ARG A 246 3.11 -7.88 -40.16
C ARG A 246 2.12 -6.82 -39.75
N TYR A 247 2.49 -6.03 -38.75
CA TYR A 247 1.73 -4.91 -38.25
C TYR A 247 2.57 -3.63 -38.32
N GLN A 248 1.95 -2.54 -38.79
CA GLN A 248 2.57 -1.23 -38.77
C GLN A 248 2.42 -0.61 -37.38
N ILE A 249 3.53 -0.12 -36.82
CA ILE A 249 3.54 0.58 -35.56
C ILE A 249 2.99 2.00 -35.78
N VAL A 250 1.84 2.34 -35.19
CA VAL A 250 1.18 3.64 -35.36
C VAL A 250 1.36 4.56 -34.16
N GLY A 251 1.82 4.04 -33.03
CA GLY A 251 2.07 4.84 -31.84
C GLY A 251 2.67 4.07 -30.68
N VAL A 252 2.99 4.81 -29.63
CA VAL A 252 3.48 4.30 -28.33
C VAL A 252 2.65 4.95 -27.23
N VAL A 253 2.17 4.17 -26.27
CA VAL A 253 1.42 4.69 -25.12
C VAL A 253 2.34 5.29 -24.05
N PRO A 254 1.82 6.21 -23.19
CA PRO A 254 2.63 6.74 -22.10
C PRO A 254 2.90 5.67 -21.01
N PRO A 255 3.94 5.89 -20.15
CA PRO A 255 4.43 4.88 -19.18
C PRO A 255 3.39 4.35 -18.21
N ARG A 256 2.34 5.12 -17.92
CA ARG A 256 1.28 4.74 -16.97
C ARG A 256 0.07 4.08 -17.63
N PHE A 257 0.05 3.93 -18.94
CA PHE A 257 -1.00 3.20 -19.61
C PHE A 257 -0.58 1.73 -19.73
N THR A 258 -1.10 0.88 -18.87
CA THR A 258 -0.79 -0.55 -18.82
C THR A 258 -2.07 -1.40 -18.80
N TRP A 259 -3.14 -0.90 -19.41
CA TRP A 259 -4.45 -1.55 -19.41
C TRP A 259 -4.36 -3.01 -19.91
N GLY A 260 -4.89 -3.94 -19.08
CA GLY A 260 -4.82 -5.37 -19.37
C GLY A 260 -3.40 -5.95 -19.42
N ASP A 261 -2.44 -5.26 -18.78
CA ASP A 261 -1.00 -5.59 -18.80
C ASP A 261 -0.41 -5.65 -20.21
N GLY A 262 -1.05 -4.95 -21.16
CA GLY A 262 -0.70 -4.96 -22.57
C GLY A 262 0.71 -4.45 -22.86
N GLU A 263 1.48 -5.27 -23.53
CA GLU A 263 2.77 -4.88 -24.13
C GLU A 263 2.57 -4.37 -25.58
N VAL A 264 1.52 -4.87 -26.24
CA VAL A 264 1.07 -4.37 -27.54
C VAL A 264 -0.45 -4.28 -27.57
N TYR A 265 -0.98 -3.26 -28.23
CA TYR A 265 -2.40 -3.00 -28.37
C TYR A 265 -2.80 -3.08 -29.84
N LEU A 266 -3.73 -3.98 -30.16
CA LEU A 266 -4.21 -4.24 -31.50
C LEU A 266 -5.70 -3.88 -31.62
N PRO A 267 -6.18 -3.59 -32.84
CA PRO A 267 -7.59 -3.33 -33.05
C PRO A 267 -8.43 -4.63 -32.94
N LEU A 268 -9.49 -4.57 -32.12
CA LEU A 268 -10.41 -5.69 -31.85
C LEU A 268 -11.42 -5.84 -32.99
N LYS A 269 -11.52 -7.04 -33.53
CA LYS A 269 -12.61 -7.40 -34.46
C LYS A 269 -13.87 -7.76 -33.68
N ILE A 270 -14.93 -6.96 -33.81
CA ILE A 270 -16.24 -7.30 -33.24
C ILE A 270 -16.91 -8.30 -34.19
N THR A 271 -17.15 -9.52 -33.73
CA THR A 271 -17.75 -10.61 -34.49
C THR A 271 -19.11 -10.97 -33.97
N ALA A 272 -19.94 -11.63 -34.79
CA ALA A 272 -21.21 -12.18 -34.39
C ALA A 272 -21.08 -13.59 -33.78
N ASP A 273 -19.86 -14.13 -33.70
CA ASP A 273 -19.60 -15.46 -33.13
C ASP A 273 -19.94 -15.48 -31.64
N PRO A 274 -20.88 -16.27 -31.16
CA PRO A 274 -21.27 -16.34 -29.76
C PRO A 274 -20.19 -16.96 -28.86
N ALA A 275 -19.20 -17.66 -29.40
CA ALA A 275 -18.11 -18.23 -28.66
C ALA A 275 -17.05 -17.17 -28.29
N ARG A 276 -17.02 -16.04 -28.98
CA ARG A 276 -16.12 -14.94 -28.69
C ARG A 276 -16.80 -13.89 -27.80
N THR A 277 -16.24 -13.69 -26.62
CA THR A 277 -16.74 -12.71 -25.66
C THR A 277 -15.72 -11.58 -25.46
N ILE A 278 -16.26 -10.41 -25.16
CA ILE A 278 -15.51 -9.18 -25.01
C ILE A 278 -15.69 -8.73 -23.55
N PHE A 279 -14.60 -8.52 -22.86
CA PHE A 279 -14.62 -7.83 -21.57
C PHE A 279 -14.94 -6.34 -21.77
N VAL A 280 -15.91 -5.82 -21.04
CA VAL A 280 -16.46 -4.49 -21.31
C VAL A 280 -16.19 -3.52 -20.19
N MET A 281 -15.66 -2.35 -20.57
CA MET A 281 -15.51 -1.17 -19.73
C MET A 281 -16.54 -0.12 -20.10
N ILE A 282 -17.22 0.43 -19.11
CA ILE A 282 -18.28 1.42 -19.30
C ILE A 282 -17.88 2.72 -18.60
N ARG A 283 -18.16 3.85 -19.24
CA ARG A 283 -18.18 5.16 -18.59
C ARG A 283 -19.62 5.65 -18.49
N LEU A 284 -20.07 5.93 -17.26
CA LEU A 284 -21.40 6.47 -17.01
C LEU A 284 -21.49 7.95 -17.37
N LYS A 285 -22.64 8.39 -17.84
CA LYS A 285 -22.93 9.81 -18.08
C LYS A 285 -22.86 10.62 -16.78
N PRO A 286 -22.46 11.90 -16.86
CA PRO A 286 -22.47 12.78 -15.68
C PRO A 286 -23.86 12.82 -15.02
N GLY A 287 -23.87 12.65 -13.68
CA GLY A 287 -25.11 12.70 -12.90
C GLY A 287 -25.93 11.41 -12.83
N VAL A 288 -25.56 10.37 -13.57
CA VAL A 288 -26.20 9.05 -13.45
C VAL A 288 -25.72 8.37 -12.17
N THR A 289 -26.63 7.90 -11.33
CA THR A 289 -26.31 7.14 -10.13
C THR A 289 -26.11 5.66 -10.46
N HIS A 290 -25.26 4.98 -9.72
CA HIS A 290 -25.08 3.53 -9.88
C HIS A 290 -26.41 2.76 -9.75
N ALA A 291 -27.30 3.19 -8.85
CA ALA A 291 -28.61 2.55 -8.69
C ALA A 291 -29.49 2.64 -9.94
N ALA A 292 -29.52 3.81 -10.61
CA ALA A 292 -30.29 3.99 -11.83
C ALA A 292 -29.68 3.19 -13.00
N ALA A 293 -28.36 3.20 -13.12
CA ALA A 293 -27.66 2.44 -14.14
C ALA A 293 -27.80 0.91 -13.92
N ASN A 294 -27.70 0.42 -12.67
CA ASN A 294 -27.95 -0.99 -12.35
C ASN A 294 -29.36 -1.44 -12.76
N ALA A 295 -30.39 -0.61 -12.50
CA ALA A 295 -31.77 -0.96 -12.87
C ALA A 295 -31.96 -1.04 -14.39
N GLU A 296 -31.36 -0.12 -15.17
CA GLU A 296 -31.42 -0.15 -16.63
C GLU A 296 -30.67 -1.38 -17.20
N LEU A 297 -29.45 -1.62 -16.71
CA LEU A 297 -28.60 -2.69 -17.20
C LEU A 297 -29.07 -4.08 -16.73
N GLN A 298 -29.76 -4.20 -15.59
CA GLN A 298 -30.36 -5.46 -15.15
C GLN A 298 -31.31 -6.03 -16.20
N SER A 299 -32.27 -5.21 -16.67
CA SER A 299 -33.27 -5.66 -17.67
C SER A 299 -32.61 -6.01 -19.02
N MET A 300 -31.53 -5.30 -19.36
CA MET A 300 -30.79 -5.56 -20.61
C MET A 300 -30.00 -6.88 -20.51
N LEU A 301 -29.31 -7.13 -19.40
CA LEU A 301 -28.56 -8.36 -19.20
C LEU A 301 -29.46 -9.59 -19.05
N GLU A 302 -30.68 -9.45 -18.50
CA GLU A 302 -31.68 -10.52 -18.47
C GLU A 302 -32.12 -10.93 -19.89
N GLN A 303 -32.23 -9.96 -20.80
CA GLN A 303 -32.49 -10.27 -22.22
C GLN A 303 -31.28 -10.95 -22.88
N PHE A 304 -30.06 -10.55 -22.56
CA PHE A 304 -28.85 -11.22 -23.05
C PHE A 304 -28.72 -12.63 -22.52
N ALA A 305 -29.07 -12.87 -21.26
CA ALA A 305 -29.07 -14.21 -20.68
C ALA A 305 -30.06 -15.17 -21.38
N GLN A 306 -31.20 -14.67 -21.89
CA GLN A 306 -32.12 -15.49 -22.71
C GLN A 306 -31.49 -15.93 -24.05
N GLN A 307 -30.63 -15.10 -24.63
CA GLN A 307 -29.91 -15.39 -25.88
C GLN A 307 -28.71 -16.31 -25.68
N THR A 308 -27.99 -16.12 -24.59
CA THR A 308 -26.74 -16.85 -24.25
C THR A 308 -26.79 -17.36 -22.80
N PRO A 309 -27.67 -18.33 -22.49
CA PRO A 309 -27.89 -18.76 -21.10
C PRO A 309 -26.64 -19.39 -20.44
N THR A 310 -25.71 -19.90 -21.24
CA THR A 310 -24.44 -20.45 -20.71
C THR A 310 -23.47 -19.40 -20.16
N HIS A 311 -23.63 -18.14 -20.58
CA HIS A 311 -22.76 -17.04 -20.17
C HIS A 311 -23.19 -16.41 -18.86
N PHE A 312 -24.43 -16.63 -18.40
CA PHE A 312 -24.99 -16.01 -17.20
C PHE A 312 -25.46 -17.09 -16.21
N PRO A 313 -25.47 -16.77 -14.90
CA PRO A 313 -26.16 -17.58 -13.90
C PRO A 313 -27.69 -17.59 -14.21
N GLU A 314 -28.39 -18.64 -13.79
CA GLU A 314 -29.84 -18.76 -13.99
C GLU A 314 -30.62 -17.60 -13.34
N HIS A 315 -30.20 -17.24 -12.11
CA HIS A 315 -30.65 -16.04 -11.41
C HIS A 315 -29.44 -15.20 -11.04
N PHE A 316 -29.50 -13.91 -11.34
CA PHE A 316 -28.41 -13.01 -11.03
C PHE A 316 -28.88 -11.59 -10.79
N ARG A 317 -28.05 -10.86 -10.05
CA ARG A 317 -28.19 -9.42 -9.80
C ARG A 317 -26.99 -8.69 -10.40
N VAL A 318 -27.29 -7.67 -11.20
CA VAL A 318 -26.25 -6.80 -11.80
C VAL A 318 -25.80 -5.76 -10.80
N THR A 319 -24.49 -5.58 -10.71
CA THR A 319 -23.85 -4.49 -9.99
C THR A 319 -22.79 -3.83 -10.86
N LEU A 320 -22.68 -2.51 -10.75
CA LEU A 320 -21.60 -1.75 -11.36
C LEU A 320 -20.52 -1.52 -10.31
N GLU A 321 -19.32 -1.99 -10.57
CA GLU A 321 -18.17 -1.79 -9.72
C GLU A 321 -17.20 -0.82 -10.37
N GLY A 322 -16.73 0.19 -9.62
CA GLY A 322 -15.69 1.10 -10.08
C GLY A 322 -14.37 0.37 -10.34
N LEU A 323 -13.52 0.95 -11.16
CA LEU A 323 -12.21 0.37 -11.51
C LEU A 323 -11.39 -0.05 -10.29
N ASN A 324 -11.50 0.71 -9.21
CA ASN A 324 -10.68 0.51 -8.01
C ASN A 324 -11.37 -0.30 -6.92
N ASP A 325 -12.67 -0.60 -7.05
CA ASP A 325 -13.48 -1.17 -5.96
C ASP A 325 -12.96 -2.55 -5.53
N GLN A 326 -12.52 -3.36 -6.48
CA GLN A 326 -11.91 -4.65 -6.17
C GLN A 326 -10.61 -4.49 -5.36
N PHE A 327 -9.70 -3.63 -5.81
CA PHE A 327 -8.44 -3.41 -5.11
C PHE A 327 -8.66 -2.76 -3.74
N VAL A 328 -9.64 -1.85 -3.61
CA VAL A 328 -10.03 -1.28 -2.31
C VAL A 328 -10.55 -2.36 -1.38
N THR A 329 -11.32 -3.32 -1.90
CA THR A 329 -11.83 -4.46 -1.10
C THR A 329 -10.67 -5.37 -0.67
N ASP A 330 -9.74 -5.68 -1.56
CA ASP A 330 -8.69 -6.67 -1.32
C ASP A 330 -7.57 -6.13 -0.42
N ILE A 331 -7.06 -4.91 -0.67
CA ILE A 331 -5.90 -4.36 0.05
C ILE A 331 -6.21 -3.12 0.89
N GLY A 332 -7.35 -2.45 0.65
CA GLY A 332 -7.67 -1.18 1.31
C GLY A 332 -7.63 -1.27 2.82
N GLY A 333 -8.18 -2.33 3.39
CA GLY A 333 -8.14 -2.59 4.83
C GLY A 333 -6.72 -2.67 5.38
N THR A 334 -5.84 -3.37 4.68
CA THR A 334 -4.42 -3.47 5.04
C THR A 334 -3.74 -2.11 5.03
N LEU A 335 -3.99 -1.28 4.01
CA LEU A 335 -3.40 0.05 3.91
C LEU A 335 -3.92 1.01 4.98
N TYR A 336 -5.21 0.95 5.34
CA TYR A 336 -5.77 1.74 6.45
C TYR A 336 -5.20 1.30 7.80
N LEU A 337 -5.00 0.00 8.01
CA LEU A 337 -4.35 -0.53 9.21
C LEU A 337 -2.92 0.00 9.33
N LEU A 338 -2.14 -0.02 8.24
CA LEU A 338 -0.78 0.53 8.20
C LEU A 338 -0.77 2.04 8.45
N LEU A 339 -1.74 2.78 7.88
CA LEU A 339 -1.88 4.22 8.14
C LEU A 339 -2.18 4.50 9.63
N GLY A 340 -3.03 3.69 10.26
CA GLY A 340 -3.27 3.74 11.70
C GLY A 340 -2.01 3.48 12.52
N ALA A 341 -1.22 2.48 12.15
CA ALA A 341 0.04 2.15 12.82
C ALA A 341 1.07 3.28 12.75
N VAL A 342 1.26 3.91 11.59
CA VAL A 342 2.18 5.06 11.48
C VAL A 342 1.64 6.31 12.15
N ALA A 343 0.32 6.49 12.24
CA ALA A 343 -0.28 7.57 13.02
C ALA A 343 0.03 7.39 14.53
N LEU A 344 -0.03 6.17 15.05
CA LEU A 344 0.41 5.85 16.41
C LEU A 344 1.91 6.15 16.60
N LEU A 345 2.75 5.75 15.64
CA LEU A 345 4.18 6.04 15.66
C LEU A 345 4.45 7.56 15.67
N LEU A 346 3.71 8.32 14.89
CA LEU A 346 3.77 9.78 14.88
C LEU A 346 3.40 10.37 16.25
N LEU A 347 2.32 9.89 16.88
CA LEU A 347 1.90 10.33 18.21
C LEU A 347 2.98 10.04 19.26
N ILE A 348 3.65 8.89 19.18
CA ILE A 348 4.80 8.56 20.05
C ILE A 348 5.94 9.56 19.83
N GLY A 349 6.32 9.84 18.58
CA GLY A 349 7.35 10.81 18.22
C GLY A 349 7.02 12.22 18.69
N CYS A 350 5.78 12.65 18.51
CA CYS A 350 5.27 13.94 18.98
C CYS A 350 5.26 14.04 20.51
N GLY A 351 4.87 12.94 21.20
CA GLY A 351 4.96 12.83 22.65
C GLY A 351 6.39 13.06 23.16
N ASN A 352 7.39 12.48 22.49
CA ASN A 352 8.80 12.71 22.80
C ASN A 352 9.19 14.19 22.70
N VAL A 353 8.80 14.83 21.59
CA VAL A 353 9.10 16.26 21.39
C VAL A 353 8.40 17.13 22.43
N SER A 354 7.13 16.84 22.77
CA SER A 354 6.41 17.53 23.84
C SER A 354 7.11 17.41 25.19
N ILE A 355 7.56 16.21 25.55
CA ILE A 355 8.31 15.96 26.79
C ILE A 355 9.62 16.77 26.79
N LEU A 356 10.35 16.75 25.69
CA LEU A 356 11.60 17.47 25.54
C LEU A 356 11.41 19.01 25.62
N LEU A 357 10.33 19.52 24.98
CA LEU A 357 9.97 20.95 25.04
C LEU A 357 9.56 21.38 26.44
N LEU A 358 8.79 20.57 27.17
CA LEU A 358 8.42 20.82 28.57
C LEU A 358 9.66 20.86 29.49
N ALA A 359 10.58 19.90 29.35
CA ALA A 359 11.83 19.86 30.09
C ALA A 359 12.68 21.11 29.83
N ARG A 360 12.72 21.56 28.57
CA ARG A 360 13.44 22.79 28.20
C ARG A 360 12.73 24.04 28.70
N GLY A 361 11.40 24.10 28.66
CA GLY A 361 10.59 25.21 29.18
C GLY A 361 10.85 25.45 30.65
N THR A 362 10.89 24.36 31.43
CA THR A 362 11.20 24.48 32.89
C THR A 362 12.63 24.93 33.16
N ALA A 363 13.60 24.51 32.35
CA ALA A 363 14.99 25.01 32.46
C ALA A 363 15.11 26.51 32.14
N ARG A 364 14.21 27.07 31.33
CA ARG A 364 14.16 28.48 30.92
C ARG A 364 13.15 29.31 31.70
N TYR A 365 12.52 28.71 32.72
CA TYR A 365 11.42 29.34 33.46
C TYR A 365 11.82 30.71 34.03
N HIS A 366 13.02 30.84 34.60
CA HIS A 366 13.54 32.10 35.11
C HIS A 366 13.72 33.15 34.00
N GLU A 367 14.28 32.80 32.85
CA GLU A 367 14.41 33.69 31.68
C GLU A 367 13.03 34.22 31.22
N LEU A 368 12.02 33.33 31.11
CA LEU A 368 10.68 33.69 30.70
C LEU A 368 9.96 34.56 31.73
N ALA A 369 10.19 34.30 33.04
CA ALA A 369 9.64 35.10 34.13
C ALA A 369 10.23 36.53 34.15
N VAL A 370 11.54 36.70 33.96
CA VAL A 370 12.19 38.02 33.82
C VAL A 370 11.61 38.78 32.63
N ARG A 371 11.42 38.12 31.45
CA ARG A 371 10.80 38.76 30.28
C ARG A 371 9.36 39.22 30.54
N SER A 372 8.57 38.40 31.25
CA SER A 372 7.22 38.75 31.67
C SER A 372 7.20 39.93 32.63
N ALA A 373 8.13 39.96 33.60
CA ALA A 373 8.29 41.06 34.56
C ALA A 373 8.66 42.40 33.88
N ILE A 374 9.41 42.37 32.80
CA ILE A 374 9.80 43.55 31.98
C ILE A 374 8.65 43.96 31.02
N GLY A 375 7.51 43.27 31.03
CA GLY A 375 6.29 43.62 30.26
C GLY A 375 6.08 42.87 28.95
N ALA A 376 6.72 41.72 28.72
CA ALA A 376 6.41 40.89 27.55
C ALA A 376 5.03 40.28 27.67
N ALA A 377 4.15 40.55 26.67
CA ALA A 377 2.81 39.96 26.61
C ALA A 377 2.86 38.43 26.53
N PRO A 378 1.97 37.69 27.21
CA PRO A 378 1.90 36.21 27.13
C PRO A 378 1.74 35.69 25.70
N SER A 379 1.01 36.40 24.85
CA SER A 379 0.84 36.06 23.44
C SER A 379 2.16 36.10 22.65
N ARG A 380 3.07 37.02 22.97
CA ARG A 380 4.40 37.10 22.34
C ARG A 380 5.28 35.90 22.75
N LEU A 381 5.22 35.50 24.01
CA LEU A 381 5.96 34.34 24.52
C LEU A 381 5.39 33.05 23.88
N LEU A 382 4.06 32.92 23.82
CA LEU A 382 3.40 31.82 23.19
C LEU A 382 3.80 31.69 21.71
N ARG A 383 3.73 32.78 20.94
CA ARG A 383 4.10 32.81 19.51
C ARG A 383 5.57 32.39 19.32
N GLN A 384 6.48 32.90 20.13
CA GLN A 384 7.90 32.56 20.07
C GLN A 384 8.12 31.05 20.29
N LEU A 385 7.48 30.44 21.33
CA LEU A 385 7.62 29.01 21.61
C LEU A 385 6.99 28.13 20.54
N LEU A 386 5.86 28.56 19.96
CA LEU A 386 5.24 27.87 18.82
C LEU A 386 6.13 27.97 17.56
N THR A 387 6.80 29.10 17.34
CA THR A 387 7.76 29.22 16.23
C THR A 387 8.94 28.26 16.40
N GLU A 388 9.47 28.09 17.64
CA GLU A 388 10.50 27.10 17.93
C GLU A 388 10.03 25.67 17.60
N SER A 389 8.79 25.28 17.97
CA SER A 389 8.24 23.95 17.68
C SER A 389 7.93 23.73 16.20
N LEU A 390 7.40 24.75 15.50
CA LEU A 390 7.17 24.69 14.06
C LEU A 390 8.47 24.52 13.27
N MET A 391 9.54 25.22 13.66
CA MET A 391 10.84 25.06 12.99
C MET A 391 11.40 23.65 13.17
N LEU A 392 11.26 23.05 14.35
CA LEU A 392 11.63 21.64 14.57
C LEU A 392 10.79 20.71 13.72
N SER A 393 9.48 20.98 13.63
CA SER A 393 8.57 20.15 12.84
C SER A 393 8.88 20.24 11.34
N PHE A 394 9.13 21.43 10.79
CA PHE A 394 9.53 21.59 9.39
C PHE A 394 10.90 20.98 9.09
N ALA A 395 11.87 21.11 9.99
CA ALA A 395 13.17 20.43 9.85
C ALA A 395 13.00 18.91 9.89
N GLY A 396 12.15 18.41 10.80
CA GLY A 396 11.77 17.01 10.87
C GLY A 396 11.05 16.54 9.60
N ALA A 397 10.13 17.33 9.06
CA ALA A 397 9.43 17.03 7.82
C ALA A 397 10.36 16.98 6.60
N ALA A 398 11.30 17.93 6.49
CA ALA A 398 12.29 17.93 5.41
C ALA A 398 13.16 16.66 5.42
N LEU A 399 13.67 16.27 6.58
CA LEU A 399 14.38 14.99 6.74
C LEU A 399 13.45 13.79 6.55
N GLY A 400 12.19 13.90 7.02
CA GLY A 400 11.15 12.90 6.88
C GLY A 400 10.81 12.60 5.42
N VAL A 401 10.72 13.62 4.56
CA VAL A 401 10.51 13.46 3.10
C VAL A 401 11.69 12.71 2.47
N ALA A 402 12.93 13.04 2.85
CA ALA A 402 14.10 12.30 2.36
C ALA A 402 14.07 10.82 2.77
N LEU A 403 13.71 10.52 4.02
CA LEU A 403 13.51 9.14 4.49
C LEU A 403 12.33 8.45 3.78
N ALA A 404 11.21 9.18 3.61
CA ALA A 404 10.02 8.66 2.94
C ALA A 404 10.32 8.24 1.49
N SER A 405 11.18 8.97 0.76
CA SER A 405 11.55 8.62 -0.61
C SER A 405 12.23 7.25 -0.73
N SER A 406 13.07 6.90 0.24
CA SER A 406 13.72 5.59 0.31
C SER A 406 12.75 4.51 0.80
N LEU A 407 11.90 4.84 1.77
CA LEU A 407 10.92 3.92 2.36
C LEU A 407 9.83 3.56 1.35
N VAL A 408 9.38 4.50 0.53
CA VAL A 408 8.42 4.25 -0.56
C VAL A 408 8.96 3.21 -1.53
N LYS A 409 10.22 3.34 -1.99
CA LYS A 409 10.84 2.36 -2.87
C LYS A 409 10.89 0.96 -2.24
N LEU A 410 11.19 0.89 -0.95
CA LEU A 410 11.23 -0.37 -0.22
C LEU A 410 9.82 -0.99 -0.09
N ILE A 411 8.80 -0.19 0.25
CA ILE A 411 7.41 -0.65 0.37
C ILE A 411 6.89 -1.14 -0.99
N VAL A 412 7.15 -0.40 -2.07
CA VAL A 412 6.72 -0.79 -3.43
C VAL A 412 7.27 -2.17 -3.82
N ASN A 413 8.53 -2.47 -3.46
CA ASN A 413 9.12 -3.79 -3.72
C ASN A 413 8.48 -4.92 -2.89
N TRP A 414 7.77 -4.61 -1.82
CA TRP A 414 7.08 -5.58 -0.96
C TRP A 414 5.56 -5.63 -1.18
N LEU A 415 5.01 -4.70 -1.97
CA LEU A 415 3.59 -4.74 -2.33
C LEU A 415 3.29 -6.01 -3.13
N PRO A 416 2.20 -6.73 -2.79
CA PRO A 416 1.82 -7.93 -3.53
C PRO A 416 1.50 -7.60 -4.97
N GLU A 417 2.04 -8.37 -5.91
CA GLU A 417 1.99 -8.14 -7.35
C GLU A 417 0.51 -8.22 -7.76
N PHE A 418 -0.35 -8.50 -7.81
CA PHE A 418 -1.76 -8.53 -8.25
C PHE A 418 -2.74 -7.81 -7.29
N SER A 419 -2.24 -7.10 -6.28
CA SER A 419 -3.11 -6.47 -5.27
C SER A 419 -3.39 -4.99 -5.54
N PHE A 420 -2.84 -4.41 -6.60
CA PHE A 420 -3.04 -3.02 -6.96
C PHE A 420 -2.89 -2.82 -8.48
N PRO A 421 -3.50 -1.77 -9.05
CA PRO A 421 -3.37 -1.49 -10.48
C PRO A 421 -1.93 -1.21 -10.89
N HIS A 422 -1.48 -1.79 -12.00
CA HIS A 422 -0.12 -1.53 -12.53
C HIS A 422 0.06 -0.07 -12.99
N GLU A 423 -1.02 0.67 -13.23
CA GLU A 423 -1.05 2.09 -13.52
C GLU A 423 -0.73 2.96 -12.31
N ALA A 424 -0.80 2.40 -11.11
CA ALA A 424 -0.62 3.15 -9.87
C ALA A 424 0.79 3.74 -9.76
N ALA A 425 0.88 5.07 -9.73
CA ALA A 425 2.14 5.78 -9.55
C ALA A 425 2.37 6.09 -8.08
N ILE A 426 3.08 5.19 -7.40
CA ILE A 426 3.43 5.36 -5.99
C ILE A 426 4.72 6.19 -5.91
N SER A 427 4.56 7.50 -5.68
CA SER A 427 5.68 8.44 -5.61
C SER A 427 5.34 9.64 -4.72
N ILE A 428 6.38 10.37 -4.30
CA ILE A 428 6.19 11.62 -3.57
C ILE A 428 5.86 12.73 -4.57
N ASN A 429 4.58 12.96 -4.78
CA ASN A 429 4.01 13.97 -5.65
C ASN A 429 3.53 15.21 -4.86
N LEU A 430 3.00 16.21 -5.57
CA LEU A 430 2.55 17.46 -4.94
C LEU A 430 1.45 17.26 -3.88
N PRO A 431 0.40 16.44 -4.07
CA PRO A 431 -0.56 16.11 -3.02
C PRO A 431 0.07 15.50 -1.77
N VAL A 432 1.04 14.58 -1.93
CA VAL A 432 1.77 13.97 -0.81
C VAL A 432 2.64 15.00 -0.09
N LEU A 433 3.31 15.88 -0.81
CA LEU A 433 4.07 16.99 -0.20
C LEU A 433 3.15 17.96 0.55
N SER A 434 1.98 18.28 -0.02
CA SER A 434 0.98 19.12 0.65
C SER A 434 0.48 18.48 1.95
N PHE A 435 0.23 17.18 1.93
CA PHE A 435 -0.10 16.41 3.13
C PHE A 435 1.04 16.47 4.17
N CYS A 436 2.29 16.30 3.75
CA CYS A 436 3.45 16.38 4.65
C CYS A 436 3.58 17.77 5.30
N VAL A 437 3.37 18.85 4.53
CA VAL A 437 3.38 20.22 5.06
C VAL A 437 2.23 20.42 6.07
N ALA A 438 1.02 19.97 5.73
CA ALA A 438 -0.13 20.04 6.65
C ALA A 438 0.14 19.25 7.94
N LEU A 439 0.73 18.07 7.82
CA LEU A 439 1.12 17.24 8.96
C LEU A 439 2.19 17.91 9.83
N ALA A 440 3.19 18.55 9.22
CA ALA A 440 4.21 19.30 9.94
C ALA A 440 3.63 20.52 10.69
N LEU A 441 2.70 21.25 10.08
CA LEU A 441 1.97 22.34 10.73
C LEU A 441 1.14 21.81 11.90
N PHE A 442 0.36 20.77 11.68
CA PHE A 442 -0.48 20.15 12.71
C PHE A 442 0.35 19.67 13.90
N THR A 443 1.42 18.93 13.66
CA THR A 443 2.28 18.39 14.72
C THR A 443 3.00 19.50 15.47
N GLY A 444 3.56 20.50 14.77
CA GLY A 444 4.22 21.65 15.37
C GLY A 444 3.29 22.48 16.29
N ILE A 445 2.03 22.65 15.89
CA ILE A 445 1.02 23.38 16.68
C ILE A 445 0.47 22.50 17.82
N ALA A 446 -0.05 21.33 17.51
CA ALA A 446 -0.74 20.47 18.47
C ALA A 446 0.14 20.07 19.66
N PHE A 447 1.39 19.72 19.38
CA PHE A 447 2.32 19.27 20.42
C PHE A 447 3.22 20.39 20.97
N GLY A 448 3.31 21.54 20.28
CA GLY A 448 3.97 22.74 20.77
C GLY A 448 3.08 23.60 21.69
N ILE A 449 1.76 23.56 21.52
CA ILE A 449 0.83 24.46 22.23
C ILE A 449 0.78 24.17 23.74
N SER A 450 0.76 22.91 24.16
CA SER A 450 0.70 22.53 25.58
C SER A 450 1.95 22.99 26.36
N PRO A 451 3.19 22.72 25.93
CA PRO A 451 4.39 23.25 26.56
C PRO A 451 4.45 24.80 26.53
N ALA A 452 4.01 25.38 25.42
CA ALA A 452 4.03 26.82 25.24
C ALA A 452 3.04 27.54 26.20
N LEU A 453 1.83 27.03 26.38
CA LEU A 453 0.83 27.56 27.31
C LEU A 453 1.30 27.48 28.78
N GLN A 454 1.91 26.33 29.15
CA GLN A 454 2.44 26.15 30.49
C GLN A 454 3.62 27.10 30.80
N SER A 455 4.46 27.41 29.81
CA SER A 455 5.64 28.24 29.94
C SER A 455 5.35 29.74 29.74
N ALA A 456 4.26 30.12 29.05
CA ALA A 456 3.93 31.50 28.73
C ALA A 456 3.24 32.28 29.87
N ARG A 457 2.82 31.61 30.95
CA ARG A 457 2.19 32.21 32.13
C ARG A 457 3.02 31.96 33.40
N PRO A 458 4.23 32.50 33.49
CA PRO A 458 5.02 32.36 34.71
C PRO A 458 4.37 33.18 35.83
N ASP A 459 4.24 32.58 37.03
CA ASP A 459 3.85 33.31 38.24
C ASP A 459 5.04 34.12 38.77
N VAL A 460 5.07 35.42 38.39
CA VAL A 460 6.16 36.33 38.74
C VAL A 460 6.31 36.47 40.24
N ALA A 461 5.19 36.45 41.01
CA ALA A 461 5.20 36.53 42.44
C ALA A 461 5.88 35.31 43.09
N GLN A 462 5.64 34.13 42.57
CA GLN A 462 6.25 32.88 43.01
C GLN A 462 7.77 32.82 42.69
N VAL A 463 8.20 33.38 41.56
CA VAL A 463 9.61 33.43 41.16
C VAL A 463 10.40 34.39 42.04
N MET A 464 9.82 35.54 42.37
CA MET A 464 10.48 36.55 43.21
C MET A 464 10.55 36.16 44.71
N GLN A 465 9.61 35.32 45.17
CA GLN A 465 9.58 34.79 46.56
C GLN A 465 10.41 33.52 46.73
N SER A 466 10.83 32.86 45.64
CA SER A 466 11.40 31.51 45.68
C SER A 466 12.87 31.40 46.02
N ASN A 467 13.53 32.47 46.55
CA ASN A 467 14.87 32.32 47.16
C ASN A 467 14.87 31.39 48.39
N THR A 468 13.70 30.95 48.91
CA THR A 468 13.60 30.14 50.13
C THR A 468 12.72 28.87 50.05
N ARG A 469 11.94 28.62 48.96
CA ARG A 469 11.07 27.43 48.92
C ARG A 469 10.97 26.80 47.49
N LYS A 470 11.97 26.00 47.10
CA LYS A 470 11.99 25.18 45.89
C LYS A 470 11.00 24.02 45.86
N MET A 471 9.98 23.93 46.75
CA MET A 471 9.23 22.69 46.96
C MET A 471 7.82 22.59 46.33
N THR A 472 7.18 23.67 45.89
CA THR A 472 5.74 23.59 45.51
C THR A 472 5.41 23.66 44.02
N ALA A 473 6.32 24.15 43.18
CA ALA A 473 6.09 24.24 41.72
C ALA A 473 6.13 22.89 40.97
N GLY A 474 6.46 21.79 41.66
CA GLY A 474 6.78 20.48 41.05
C GLY A 474 5.59 19.51 40.77
N VAL A 475 4.40 19.73 41.35
CA VAL A 475 3.35 18.69 41.35
C VAL A 475 2.60 18.61 40.01
N HIS A 476 2.23 19.74 39.43
CA HIS A 476 1.49 19.79 38.17
C HIS A 476 2.36 19.33 36.97
N GLY A 477 3.62 19.78 36.90
CA GLY A 477 4.55 19.35 35.87
C GLY A 477 4.86 17.85 35.90
N ARG A 478 4.98 17.26 37.10
CA ARG A 478 5.20 15.82 37.27
C ARG A 478 4.05 14.95 36.74
N ARG A 479 2.80 15.36 36.98
CA ARG A 479 1.61 14.61 36.48
C ARG A 479 1.55 14.63 34.97
N THR A 480 1.79 15.77 34.34
CA THR A 480 1.79 15.87 32.88
C THR A 480 2.85 15.00 32.24
N HIS A 481 4.09 15.02 32.74
CA HIS A 481 5.16 14.14 32.28
C HIS A 481 4.81 12.66 32.47
N GLY A 482 4.25 12.29 33.64
CA GLY A 482 3.84 10.92 33.92
C GLY A 482 2.75 10.41 32.97
N ILE A 483 1.75 11.25 32.64
CA ILE A 483 0.67 10.92 31.68
C ILE A 483 1.23 10.76 30.27
N LEU A 484 2.12 11.63 29.82
CA LEU A 484 2.73 11.53 28.49
C LEU A 484 3.57 10.25 28.33
N ILE A 485 4.36 9.88 29.36
CA ILE A 485 5.12 8.63 29.36
C ILE A 485 4.19 7.43 29.33
N ALA A 486 3.17 7.42 30.21
CA ALA A 486 2.20 6.32 30.26
C ALA A 486 1.46 6.16 28.94
N GLY A 487 1.03 7.27 28.32
CA GLY A 487 0.41 7.27 26.99
C GLY A 487 1.35 6.72 25.92
N GLN A 488 2.61 7.17 25.91
CA GLN A 488 3.61 6.70 24.96
C GLN A 488 3.88 5.19 25.10
N ILE A 489 4.01 4.69 26.34
CA ILE A 489 4.21 3.25 26.61
C ILE A 489 2.97 2.45 26.19
N ALA A 490 1.77 2.96 26.45
CA ALA A 490 0.52 2.33 26.02
C ALA A 490 0.43 2.20 24.50
N LEU A 491 0.76 3.26 23.75
CA LEU A 491 0.78 3.24 22.29
C LEU A 491 1.88 2.32 21.75
N THR A 492 3.04 2.29 22.39
CA THR A 492 4.16 1.39 22.02
C THR A 492 3.76 -0.08 22.26
N LEU A 493 3.07 -0.38 23.37
CA LEU A 493 2.55 -1.70 23.66
C LEU A 493 1.55 -2.16 22.59
N LEU A 494 0.65 -1.27 22.19
CA LEU A 494 -0.34 -1.56 21.13
C LEU A 494 0.34 -1.90 19.79
N LEU A 495 1.36 -1.11 19.38
CA LEU A 495 2.11 -1.39 18.15
C LEU A 495 2.90 -2.70 18.23
N LEU A 496 3.56 -2.98 19.37
CA LEU A 496 4.27 -4.23 19.59
C LEU A 496 3.33 -5.44 19.59
N ALA A 497 2.15 -5.31 20.21
CA ALA A 497 1.15 -6.37 20.19
C ALA A 497 0.63 -6.62 18.76
N GLY A 498 0.35 -5.57 18.00
CA GLY A 498 -0.01 -5.68 16.58
C GLY A 498 1.09 -6.36 15.76
N ALA A 499 2.35 -6.02 15.98
CA ALA A 499 3.49 -6.66 15.33
C ALA A 499 3.61 -8.16 15.71
N GLY A 500 3.38 -8.48 16.98
CA GLY A 500 3.38 -9.88 17.46
C GLY A 500 2.28 -10.72 16.80
N VAL A 501 1.07 -10.17 16.69
CA VAL A 501 -0.07 -10.84 16.01
C VAL A 501 0.22 -11.00 14.51
N ALA A 502 0.72 -9.95 13.83
CA ALA A 502 1.07 -10.00 12.42
C ALA A 502 2.20 -11.02 12.15
N MET A 503 3.23 -11.03 12.98
CA MET A 503 4.33 -12.01 12.88
C MET A 503 3.85 -13.43 13.10
N GLN A 504 2.95 -13.67 14.06
CA GLN A 504 2.36 -14.98 14.27
C GLN A 504 1.56 -15.45 13.06
N GLY A 505 0.75 -14.56 12.45
CA GLY A 505 0.03 -14.87 11.20
C GLY A 505 0.98 -15.26 10.07
N PHE A 506 2.08 -14.52 9.92
CA PHE A 506 3.10 -14.79 8.91
C PHE A 506 3.80 -16.13 9.14
N LEU A 507 4.21 -16.43 10.39
CA LEU A 507 4.83 -17.71 10.72
C LEU A 507 3.88 -18.90 10.51
N ARG A 508 2.59 -18.75 10.82
CA ARG A 508 1.58 -19.77 10.49
C ARG A 508 1.46 -20.00 9.00
N MET A 509 1.46 -18.92 8.20
CA MET A 509 1.42 -19.02 6.73
C MET A 509 2.65 -19.73 6.17
N MET A 510 3.84 -19.47 6.71
CA MET A 510 5.08 -20.16 6.31
C MET A 510 5.09 -21.66 6.62
N HIS A 511 4.37 -22.09 7.65
CA HIS A 511 4.28 -23.49 8.05
C HIS A 511 2.95 -24.15 7.65
N LEU A 512 2.24 -23.54 6.70
CA LEU A 512 0.97 -24.07 6.22
C LEU A 512 1.20 -25.39 5.49
N ASN A 513 0.43 -26.42 5.84
CA ASN A 513 0.39 -27.65 5.05
C ASN A 513 -0.35 -27.37 3.74
N LEU A 514 0.37 -27.39 2.64
CA LEU A 514 -0.17 -27.15 1.31
C LEU A 514 -0.87 -28.38 0.72
N GLY A 515 -0.55 -29.58 1.22
CA GLY A 515 -0.98 -30.86 0.64
C GLY A 515 -0.20 -31.25 -0.63
N TYR A 516 0.79 -30.44 -1.02
CA TYR A 516 1.75 -30.69 -2.09
C TYR A 516 3.12 -30.13 -1.72
N ASP A 517 4.18 -30.60 -2.42
CA ASP A 517 5.55 -30.12 -2.24
C ASP A 517 5.95 -29.16 -3.37
N PRO A 518 6.06 -27.83 -3.10
CA PRO A 518 6.43 -26.83 -4.10
C PRO A 518 7.93 -26.79 -4.40
N HIS A 519 8.77 -27.35 -3.54
CA HIS A 519 10.23 -27.21 -3.63
C HIS A 519 10.81 -27.87 -4.87
N ASN A 520 11.75 -27.20 -5.51
CA ASN A 520 12.41 -27.64 -6.74
C ASN A 520 11.46 -27.94 -7.91
N VAL A 521 10.30 -27.29 -7.98
CA VAL A 521 9.36 -27.36 -9.08
C VAL A 521 9.27 -26.02 -9.77
N MET A 522 9.36 -25.96 -11.08
CA MET A 522 8.98 -24.79 -11.88
C MET A 522 7.74 -25.09 -12.72
N SER A 523 6.96 -24.07 -12.99
CA SER A 523 5.83 -24.09 -13.92
C SER A 523 6.17 -23.23 -15.13
N VAL A 524 6.12 -23.82 -16.31
CA VAL A 524 6.40 -23.15 -17.58
C VAL A 524 5.12 -23.12 -18.39
N GLY A 525 4.55 -21.92 -18.57
CA GLY A 525 3.37 -21.71 -19.41
C GLY A 525 3.71 -21.87 -20.89
N ILE A 526 2.84 -22.53 -21.63
CA ILE A 526 2.96 -22.80 -23.06
C ILE A 526 1.68 -22.32 -23.73
N PRO A 527 1.65 -21.05 -24.19
CA PRO A 527 0.54 -20.54 -24.97
C PRO A 527 0.57 -21.14 -26.38
N VAL A 528 -0.46 -21.87 -26.77
CA VAL A 528 -0.59 -22.37 -28.13
C VAL A 528 -1.07 -21.24 -29.02
N HIS A 529 -0.38 -21.05 -30.16
CA HIS A 529 -0.70 -19.97 -31.08
C HIS A 529 -2.03 -20.19 -31.83
N ASP A 530 -2.68 -19.08 -32.17
CA ASP A 530 -3.89 -19.10 -33.02
C ASP A 530 -3.63 -19.86 -34.32
N ASN A 531 -4.61 -20.68 -34.70
CA ASN A 531 -4.58 -21.50 -35.90
C ASN A 531 -3.48 -22.58 -35.96
N THR A 532 -2.80 -22.86 -34.82
CA THR A 532 -1.92 -24.03 -34.68
C THR A 532 -2.61 -25.10 -33.85
N TYR A 533 -2.32 -26.35 -34.16
CA TYR A 533 -2.90 -27.47 -33.42
C TYR A 533 -4.44 -27.37 -33.23
N THR A 534 -5.14 -27.08 -34.30
CA THR A 534 -6.60 -26.81 -34.31
C THR A 534 -7.45 -28.06 -34.14
N THR A 535 -6.87 -29.25 -34.20
CA THR A 535 -7.58 -30.53 -33.94
C THR A 535 -7.11 -31.15 -32.64
N TRP A 536 -7.97 -31.92 -32.01
CA TRP A 536 -7.68 -32.62 -30.77
C TRP A 536 -6.41 -33.49 -30.87
N GLU A 537 -6.32 -34.27 -31.96
CA GLU A 537 -5.17 -35.17 -32.21
C GLU A 537 -3.86 -34.42 -32.36
N ALA A 538 -3.87 -33.31 -33.10
CA ALA A 538 -2.66 -32.50 -33.31
C ALA A 538 -2.16 -31.88 -32.00
N ARG A 539 -3.10 -31.29 -31.22
CA ARG A 539 -2.77 -30.68 -29.95
C ARG A 539 -2.31 -31.70 -28.92
N ARG A 540 -2.95 -32.85 -28.83
CA ARG A 540 -2.53 -33.98 -27.98
C ARG A 540 -1.10 -34.41 -28.34
N THR A 541 -0.82 -34.64 -29.63
CA THR A 541 0.50 -35.08 -30.09
C THR A 541 1.58 -34.09 -29.75
N PHE A 542 1.33 -32.80 -29.93
CA PHE A 542 2.25 -31.72 -29.53
C PHE A 542 2.59 -31.81 -28.05
N PHE A 543 1.57 -31.84 -27.16
CA PHE A 543 1.82 -31.88 -25.73
C PHE A 543 2.48 -33.17 -25.24
N SER A 544 2.11 -34.33 -25.80
CA SER A 544 2.73 -35.61 -25.49
C SER A 544 4.22 -35.60 -25.88
N GLN A 545 4.58 -35.15 -27.10
CA GLN A 545 5.98 -35.04 -27.50
C GLN A 545 6.78 -34.09 -26.62
N LEU A 546 6.20 -32.98 -26.23
CA LEU A 546 6.83 -32.00 -25.34
C LEU A 546 7.09 -32.59 -23.96
N LEU A 547 6.11 -33.28 -23.38
CA LEU A 547 6.24 -33.94 -22.10
C LEU A 547 7.38 -34.99 -22.11
N HIS A 548 7.40 -35.83 -23.13
CA HIS A 548 8.47 -36.84 -23.28
C HIS A 548 9.86 -36.21 -23.39
N LYS A 549 10.03 -35.14 -24.21
CA LYS A 549 11.31 -34.47 -24.36
C LYS A 549 11.76 -33.77 -23.07
N ALA A 550 10.82 -33.10 -22.36
CA ALA A 550 11.13 -32.45 -21.11
C ALA A 550 11.50 -33.46 -20.00
N SER A 551 10.80 -34.60 -19.95
CA SER A 551 11.09 -35.69 -18.99
C SER A 551 12.43 -36.37 -19.24
N ALA A 552 12.94 -36.35 -20.48
CA ALA A 552 14.22 -36.95 -20.87
C ALA A 552 15.44 -36.06 -20.54
N LEU A 553 15.25 -34.83 -20.10
CA LEU A 553 16.34 -33.92 -19.77
C LEU A 553 17.13 -34.43 -18.55
N PRO A 554 18.47 -34.32 -18.56
CA PRO A 554 19.29 -34.56 -17.38
C PRO A 554 18.84 -33.69 -16.22
N GLU A 555 18.95 -34.21 -14.98
CA GLU A 555 18.55 -33.51 -13.74
C GLU A 555 17.05 -33.31 -13.56
N VAL A 556 16.19 -33.64 -14.52
CA VAL A 556 14.73 -33.70 -14.32
C VAL A 556 14.38 -34.97 -13.55
N VAL A 557 13.71 -34.81 -12.42
CA VAL A 557 13.22 -35.93 -11.61
C VAL A 557 11.90 -36.44 -12.18
N SER A 558 11.00 -35.52 -12.53
CA SER A 558 9.73 -35.81 -13.16
C SER A 558 9.19 -34.54 -13.84
N ALA A 559 8.45 -34.69 -14.91
CA ALA A 559 7.73 -33.61 -15.55
C ALA A 559 6.26 -34.04 -15.75
N GLY A 560 5.35 -33.10 -15.71
CA GLY A 560 3.90 -33.33 -15.85
C GLY A 560 3.20 -32.17 -16.49
N LEU A 561 2.11 -32.41 -17.18
CA LEU A 561 1.26 -31.39 -17.78
C LEU A 561 0.08 -31.02 -16.88
N SER A 562 -0.24 -29.76 -16.90
CA SER A 562 -1.42 -29.21 -16.25
C SER A 562 -1.98 -28.07 -17.09
N THR A 563 -3.25 -28.11 -17.45
CA THR A 563 -3.83 -27.05 -18.28
C THR A 563 -4.30 -25.85 -17.49
N ASN A 564 -4.57 -26.01 -16.20
CA ASN A 564 -5.15 -24.97 -15.34
C ASN A 564 -4.77 -25.16 -13.86
N ALA A 565 -3.74 -25.95 -13.59
CA ALA A 565 -3.47 -26.42 -12.25
C ALA A 565 -2.04 -26.11 -11.79
N THR A 566 -1.73 -24.83 -11.62
CA THR A 566 -0.55 -24.42 -10.84
C THR A 566 -1.02 -23.98 -9.46
N PRO A 567 -0.83 -24.82 -8.41
CA PRO A 567 -1.22 -24.44 -7.06
C PRO A 567 -0.52 -23.13 -6.62
N PRO A 568 -1.12 -22.31 -5.72
CA PRO A 568 -2.35 -22.59 -4.96
C PRO A 568 -3.65 -22.13 -5.63
N ASN A 569 -3.62 -21.61 -6.83
CA ASN A 569 -4.81 -21.16 -7.58
C ASN A 569 -4.96 -21.98 -8.84
N ASN A 570 -5.66 -23.09 -8.76
CA ASN A 570 -5.84 -24.02 -9.86
C ASN A 570 -7.26 -24.60 -9.93
N GLY A 571 -7.57 -25.16 -11.10
CA GLY A 571 -8.88 -25.72 -11.38
C GLY A 571 -9.94 -24.69 -11.74
N TRP A 572 -10.89 -25.09 -12.58
CA TRP A 572 -12.09 -24.32 -12.91
C TRP A 572 -13.25 -24.81 -12.07
N GLU A 573 -13.91 -23.95 -11.35
CA GLU A 573 -15.10 -24.31 -10.60
C GLU A 573 -16.26 -24.56 -11.55
N ARG A 574 -16.72 -25.82 -11.63
CA ARG A 574 -17.79 -26.29 -12.51
C ARG A 574 -18.81 -27.09 -11.72
N ARG A 575 -20.02 -27.11 -12.26
CA ARG A 575 -21.08 -27.97 -11.77
C ARG A 575 -20.81 -29.43 -12.16
N PHE A 576 -21.19 -30.35 -11.28
CA PHE A 576 -21.10 -31.79 -11.57
C PHE A 576 -22.33 -32.55 -11.09
N GLU A 577 -22.58 -33.71 -11.69
CA GLU A 577 -23.66 -34.60 -11.38
C GLU A 577 -23.10 -35.97 -10.96
N ILE A 578 -23.73 -36.62 -10.00
CA ILE A 578 -23.34 -37.98 -9.55
C ILE A 578 -24.40 -38.95 -9.99
N SER A 579 -23.98 -40.05 -10.65
CA SER A 579 -24.89 -41.10 -11.10
C SER A 579 -25.70 -41.68 -9.94
N GLY A 580 -27.02 -41.77 -10.13
CA GLY A 580 -27.95 -42.28 -9.10
C GLY A 580 -28.24 -41.33 -7.92
N LYS A 581 -27.79 -40.10 -7.96
CA LYS A 581 -28.15 -39.07 -6.96
C LYS A 581 -28.98 -37.95 -7.58
N PRO A 582 -29.92 -37.36 -6.86
CA PRO A 582 -30.66 -36.21 -7.34
C PRO A 582 -29.73 -35.03 -7.62
N GLU A 583 -30.03 -34.34 -8.70
CA GLU A 583 -29.30 -33.13 -9.07
C GLU A 583 -29.53 -32.04 -8.00
N ALA A 584 -28.44 -31.52 -7.44
CA ALA A 584 -28.47 -30.42 -6.52
C ALA A 584 -27.69 -29.25 -7.13
N GLU A 585 -28.32 -28.09 -7.19
CA GLU A 585 -27.78 -26.84 -7.75
C GLU A 585 -26.46 -26.41 -7.15
N GLN A 586 -26.14 -26.88 -5.94
CA GLN A 586 -24.94 -26.56 -5.20
C GLN A 586 -23.77 -27.54 -5.39
N GLN A 587 -23.92 -28.58 -6.26
CA GLN A 587 -22.82 -29.54 -6.52
C GLN A 587 -21.79 -28.92 -7.45
N ARG A 588 -20.74 -28.37 -6.89
CA ARG A 588 -19.61 -27.79 -7.65
C ARG A 588 -18.28 -28.32 -7.13
N ALA A 589 -17.35 -28.47 -8.05
CA ALA A 589 -15.98 -28.90 -7.76
C ALA A 589 -14.99 -28.14 -8.64
N ARG A 590 -13.75 -28.11 -8.21
CA ARG A 590 -12.64 -27.63 -9.04
C ARG A 590 -12.20 -28.76 -9.98
N ILE A 591 -12.24 -28.50 -11.27
CA ILE A 591 -11.85 -29.47 -12.29
C ILE A 591 -10.43 -29.14 -12.75
N ASN A 592 -9.55 -30.13 -12.63
CA ASN A 592 -8.15 -30.05 -12.99
C ASN A 592 -7.83 -31.04 -14.12
N PHE A 593 -7.25 -30.53 -15.21
CA PHE A 593 -6.86 -31.32 -16.37
C PHE A 593 -5.34 -31.57 -16.29
N VAL A 594 -4.92 -32.80 -15.96
CA VAL A 594 -3.53 -33.11 -15.63
C VAL A 594 -3.05 -34.41 -16.26
N SER A 595 -1.74 -34.51 -16.45
CA SER A 595 -1.10 -35.80 -16.79
C SER A 595 -0.92 -36.68 -15.54
N PRO A 596 -0.74 -38.00 -15.67
CA PRO A 596 -0.55 -38.86 -14.49
C PRO A 596 0.67 -38.47 -13.63
N GLU A 597 1.73 -37.92 -14.23
CA GLU A 597 2.95 -37.49 -13.56
C GLU A 597 2.75 -36.26 -12.67
N TYR A 598 1.67 -35.48 -12.87
CA TYR A 598 1.33 -34.31 -12.05
C TYR A 598 1.38 -34.61 -10.56
N PHE A 599 0.84 -35.77 -10.15
CA PHE A 599 0.83 -36.17 -8.74
C PHE A 599 2.22 -36.51 -8.23
N THR A 600 3.09 -37.07 -9.06
CA THR A 600 4.50 -37.36 -8.74
C THR A 600 5.30 -36.07 -8.68
N VAL A 601 5.11 -35.14 -9.64
CA VAL A 601 5.78 -33.84 -9.66
C VAL A 601 5.46 -33.06 -8.39
N LEU A 602 4.22 -33.01 -7.96
CA LEU A 602 3.77 -32.28 -6.79
C LEU A 602 3.80 -33.10 -5.49
N ARG A 603 4.10 -34.41 -5.58
CA ARG A 603 4.10 -35.32 -4.44
C ARG A 603 2.75 -35.39 -3.71
N ILE A 604 1.65 -35.28 -4.47
CA ILE A 604 0.31 -35.45 -3.93
C ILE A 604 0.06 -36.96 -3.75
N PRO A 605 -0.24 -37.44 -2.53
CA PRO A 605 -0.36 -38.87 -2.28
C PRO A 605 -1.65 -39.46 -2.87
N LEU A 606 -1.54 -40.64 -3.48
CA LEU A 606 -2.70 -41.48 -3.81
C LEU A 606 -3.15 -42.16 -2.51
N MET A 607 -4.39 -41.91 -2.10
CA MET A 607 -4.95 -42.48 -0.86
C MET A 607 -5.62 -43.82 -1.09
N GLN A 608 -6.34 -43.97 -2.22
CA GLN A 608 -7.05 -45.19 -2.58
C GLN A 608 -7.15 -45.31 -4.11
N GLY A 609 -7.23 -46.56 -4.59
CA GLY A 609 -7.40 -46.84 -6.01
C GLY A 609 -6.10 -46.74 -6.81
N ARG A 610 -6.20 -46.23 -8.04
CA ARG A 610 -5.07 -46.07 -8.96
C ARG A 610 -5.14 -44.72 -9.70
N ILE A 611 -4.02 -44.31 -10.25
CA ILE A 611 -3.93 -43.24 -11.24
C ILE A 611 -4.10 -43.87 -12.65
N TRP A 612 -4.66 -43.18 -13.62
CA TRP A 612 -4.68 -43.60 -15.00
C TRP A 612 -3.26 -43.61 -15.59
N ASP A 613 -3.07 -44.40 -16.66
CA ASP A 613 -1.79 -44.51 -17.35
C ASP A 613 -1.70 -43.57 -18.57
N GLU A 614 -0.54 -43.56 -19.23
CA GLU A 614 -0.29 -42.75 -20.41
C GLU A 614 -1.19 -43.17 -21.59
N THR A 615 -1.43 -44.50 -21.78
CA THR A 615 -2.30 -45.02 -22.83
C THR A 615 -3.74 -44.56 -22.65
N GLU A 616 -4.24 -44.60 -21.40
CA GLU A 616 -5.55 -44.11 -21.03
C GLU A 616 -5.66 -42.58 -21.25
N THR A 617 -4.57 -41.85 -20.96
CA THR A 617 -4.48 -40.42 -21.26
C THR A 617 -4.57 -40.13 -22.74
N ASP A 618 -3.80 -40.82 -23.54
CA ASP A 618 -3.73 -40.65 -24.98
C ASP A 618 -5.04 -40.93 -25.70
N HIS A 619 -5.82 -41.89 -25.20
CA HIS A 619 -7.14 -42.21 -25.75
C HIS A 619 -8.27 -41.32 -25.16
N GLY A 620 -7.99 -40.40 -24.29
CA GLY A 620 -9.00 -39.56 -23.62
C GLY A 620 -10.00 -40.39 -22.81
N ALA A 621 -9.47 -41.35 -22.04
CA ALA A 621 -10.28 -42.23 -21.22
C ALA A 621 -11.15 -41.48 -20.23
N LYS A 622 -12.41 -41.85 -20.08
CA LYS A 622 -13.37 -41.19 -19.17
C LYS A 622 -13.15 -41.64 -17.73
N LEU A 623 -11.98 -41.32 -17.20
CA LEU A 623 -11.52 -41.63 -15.87
C LEU A 623 -11.29 -40.37 -15.07
N MET A 624 -11.48 -40.46 -13.76
CA MET A 624 -11.21 -39.34 -12.87
C MET A 624 -10.66 -39.80 -11.54
N LEU A 625 -9.92 -38.89 -10.91
CA LEU A 625 -9.57 -38.91 -9.49
C LEU A 625 -10.33 -37.80 -8.78
N ILE A 626 -10.65 -38.04 -7.53
CA ILE A 626 -11.26 -37.03 -6.65
C ILE A 626 -10.36 -36.81 -5.43
N ASN A 627 -10.43 -35.62 -4.82
CA ASN A 627 -9.73 -35.40 -3.57
C ASN A 627 -10.50 -35.95 -2.36
N GLU A 628 -9.82 -36.07 -1.20
CA GLU A 628 -10.44 -36.55 0.03
C GLU A 628 -11.65 -35.73 0.45
N THR A 629 -11.63 -34.41 0.26
CA THR A 629 -12.73 -33.51 0.60
C THR A 629 -14.00 -33.87 -0.21
N LEU A 630 -13.91 -34.08 -1.52
CA LEU A 630 -15.06 -34.52 -2.34
C LEU A 630 -15.54 -35.90 -1.92
N ALA A 631 -14.61 -36.84 -1.71
CA ALA A 631 -14.95 -38.19 -1.25
C ALA A 631 -15.72 -38.17 0.07
N ARG A 632 -15.24 -37.42 1.05
CA ARG A 632 -15.87 -37.28 2.38
C ARG A 632 -17.24 -36.61 2.32
N GLN A 633 -17.38 -35.56 1.48
CA GLN A 633 -18.60 -34.78 1.39
C GLN A 633 -19.74 -35.51 0.65
N TYR A 634 -19.40 -36.19 -0.46
CA TYR A 634 -20.41 -36.76 -1.35
C TYR A 634 -20.50 -38.30 -1.28
N PHE A 635 -19.49 -38.98 -0.74
CA PHE A 635 -19.43 -40.43 -0.62
C PHE A 635 -19.08 -40.89 0.82
N PRO A 636 -19.86 -40.48 1.83
CA PRO A 636 -19.52 -40.75 3.23
C PRO A 636 -19.47 -42.25 3.58
N ASN A 637 -20.10 -43.09 2.77
CA ASN A 637 -20.14 -44.55 2.96
C ASN A 637 -18.93 -45.27 2.33
N GLY A 638 -17.93 -44.58 1.81
CA GLY A 638 -16.71 -45.17 1.25
C GLY A 638 -16.86 -45.82 -0.15
N ASN A 639 -17.95 -45.58 -0.84
CA ASN A 639 -18.26 -46.17 -2.14
C ASN A 639 -17.95 -45.22 -3.34
N ALA A 640 -16.93 -44.40 -3.20
CA ALA A 640 -16.57 -43.43 -4.25
C ALA A 640 -15.96 -44.12 -5.49
N ILE A 641 -15.03 -45.06 -5.27
CA ILE A 641 -14.36 -45.77 -6.38
C ILE A 641 -15.37 -46.65 -7.13
N GLY A 642 -15.38 -46.51 -8.44
CA GLY A 642 -16.35 -47.15 -9.36
C GLY A 642 -17.64 -46.40 -9.57
N SER A 643 -17.93 -45.35 -8.75
CA SER A 643 -19.04 -44.43 -8.99
C SER A 643 -18.72 -43.52 -10.20
N GLU A 644 -19.78 -42.95 -10.79
CA GLU A 644 -19.63 -42.09 -11.95
C GLU A 644 -20.07 -40.66 -11.69
N ILE A 645 -19.30 -39.70 -12.22
CA ILE A 645 -19.56 -38.26 -12.17
C ILE A 645 -19.62 -37.74 -13.62
N ARG A 646 -20.54 -36.82 -13.88
CA ARG A 646 -20.63 -36.11 -15.14
C ARG A 646 -20.42 -34.61 -14.92
N ILE A 647 -19.74 -33.96 -15.87
CA ILE A 647 -19.51 -32.53 -15.91
C ILE A 647 -20.10 -31.99 -17.23
N PRO A 648 -21.33 -31.46 -17.21
CA PRO A 648 -22.04 -31.09 -18.44
C PRO A 648 -21.37 -29.97 -19.26
N GLU A 649 -20.52 -29.17 -18.60
CA GLU A 649 -19.86 -28.02 -19.20
C GLU A 649 -18.58 -28.37 -19.99
N LEU A 650 -18.15 -29.65 -20.03
CA LEU A 650 -16.97 -30.11 -20.79
C LEU A 650 -17.27 -30.28 -22.28
N LYS A 651 -17.44 -29.16 -22.97
CA LYS A 651 -17.72 -29.10 -24.40
C LYS A 651 -16.59 -28.43 -25.15
N SER A 652 -16.40 -28.83 -26.42
CA SER A 652 -15.41 -28.22 -27.30
C SER A 652 -15.89 -26.84 -27.76
N GLU A 653 -15.01 -25.85 -27.66
CA GLU A 653 -15.18 -24.47 -28.16
C GLU A 653 -13.98 -24.10 -29.04
N PRO A 654 -13.88 -24.66 -30.25
CA PRO A 654 -12.73 -24.42 -31.13
C PRO A 654 -12.64 -22.94 -31.55
N PRO A 655 -11.44 -22.39 -31.71
CA PRO A 655 -10.12 -23.05 -31.56
C PRO A 655 -9.58 -23.06 -30.12
N PHE A 656 -10.28 -22.41 -29.16
CA PHE A 656 -9.77 -22.15 -27.83
C PHE A 656 -9.74 -23.39 -26.93
N LEU A 657 -10.82 -24.14 -26.93
CA LEU A 657 -10.98 -25.34 -26.12
C LEU A 657 -11.24 -26.53 -27.02
N LEU A 658 -10.35 -27.51 -27.03
CA LEU A 658 -10.54 -28.76 -27.75
C LEU A 658 -10.83 -29.87 -26.74
N ALA A 659 -12.08 -30.31 -26.69
CA ALA A 659 -12.51 -31.44 -25.88
C ALA A 659 -12.51 -32.73 -26.68
N VAL A 660 -12.26 -33.84 -26.02
CA VAL A 660 -12.44 -35.18 -26.59
C VAL A 660 -13.90 -35.39 -26.94
N PRO A 661 -14.23 -36.12 -28.02
CA PRO A 661 -15.62 -36.47 -28.34
C PRO A 661 -16.35 -37.11 -27.15
N GLY A 662 -17.51 -36.56 -26.77
CA GLY A 662 -18.25 -36.97 -25.59
C GLY A 662 -17.57 -36.55 -24.25
N GLY A 663 -16.85 -35.44 -24.20
CA GLY A 663 -16.27 -34.92 -23.00
C GLY A 663 -17.28 -34.63 -21.89
N ASP A 664 -18.53 -34.39 -22.23
CA ASP A 664 -19.67 -34.20 -21.31
C ASP A 664 -20.35 -35.51 -20.86
N SER A 665 -19.74 -36.66 -21.11
CA SER A 665 -20.25 -37.99 -20.67
C SER A 665 -19.92 -38.31 -19.23
N TRP A 666 -20.28 -39.48 -18.74
CA TRP A 666 -19.98 -39.99 -17.43
C TRP A 666 -18.49 -40.41 -17.29
N PHE A 667 -17.85 -40.02 -16.23
CA PHE A 667 -16.47 -40.37 -15.85
C PHE A 667 -16.50 -41.33 -14.67
N GLN A 668 -15.74 -42.41 -14.74
CA GLN A 668 -15.59 -43.34 -13.63
C GLN A 668 -14.52 -42.85 -12.65
N ILE A 669 -14.84 -42.84 -11.37
CA ILE A 669 -13.86 -42.55 -10.29
C ILE A 669 -12.97 -43.78 -10.11
N VAL A 670 -11.66 -43.64 -10.38
CA VAL A 670 -10.68 -44.74 -10.29
C VAL A 670 -9.78 -44.62 -9.06
N GLY A 671 -9.74 -43.47 -8.42
CA GLY A 671 -8.95 -43.28 -7.20
C GLY A 671 -9.28 -42.01 -6.46
N ILE A 672 -8.73 -41.93 -5.25
CA ILE A 672 -8.83 -40.77 -4.34
C ILE A 672 -7.41 -40.30 -4.02
N VAL A 673 -7.15 -39.01 -4.21
CA VAL A 673 -5.88 -38.36 -3.92
C VAL A 673 -6.00 -37.47 -2.69
N GLY A 674 -4.88 -37.17 -2.06
CA GLY A 674 -4.82 -36.27 -0.91
C GLY A 674 -5.32 -34.87 -1.26
N ASP A 675 -5.81 -34.16 -0.25
CA ASP A 675 -6.24 -32.77 -0.37
C ASP A 675 -5.04 -31.86 -0.63
N ALA A 676 -5.11 -31.06 -1.68
CA ALA A 676 -4.15 -29.98 -2.00
C ALA A 676 -4.87 -28.64 -1.96
N ARG A 677 -4.16 -27.57 -1.54
CA ARG A 677 -4.73 -26.22 -1.57
C ARG A 677 -4.77 -25.70 -2.99
N ASP A 678 -5.96 -25.62 -3.56
CA ASP A 678 -6.26 -25.28 -4.94
C ASP A 678 -7.17 -24.03 -5.09
N ASP A 679 -7.57 -23.40 -3.97
CA ASP A 679 -8.41 -22.22 -3.93
C ASP A 679 -7.75 -21.09 -3.07
N GLY A 680 -6.47 -20.88 -3.24
CA GLY A 680 -5.69 -19.94 -2.43
C GLY A 680 -5.10 -20.56 -1.15
N LEU A 681 -4.24 -19.80 -0.50
CA LEU A 681 -3.51 -20.26 0.68
C LEU A 681 -4.38 -20.29 1.94
N ARG A 682 -5.38 -19.40 2.02
CA ARG A 682 -6.23 -19.19 3.22
C ARG A 682 -7.50 -20.02 3.22
N ASN A 683 -8.04 -20.25 2.03
CA ASN A 683 -9.32 -20.94 1.94
C ASN A 683 -9.22 -22.41 2.34
N PRO A 684 -10.27 -22.97 2.94
CA PRO A 684 -10.33 -24.42 3.17
C PRO A 684 -10.32 -25.15 1.82
N THR A 685 -9.78 -26.36 1.82
CA THR A 685 -9.74 -27.20 0.63
C THR A 685 -11.16 -27.45 0.13
N LYS A 686 -11.39 -27.19 -1.15
CA LYS A 686 -12.66 -27.43 -1.84
C LYS A 686 -12.72 -28.83 -2.44
N PRO A 687 -13.95 -29.34 -2.75
CA PRO A 687 -14.10 -30.51 -3.60
C PRO A 687 -13.36 -30.32 -4.93
N ALA A 688 -12.49 -31.24 -5.29
CA ALA A 688 -11.70 -31.21 -6.51
C ALA A 688 -11.76 -32.53 -7.27
N VAL A 689 -11.72 -32.41 -8.59
CA VAL A 689 -11.71 -33.52 -9.54
C VAL A 689 -10.50 -33.35 -10.45
N PHE A 690 -9.82 -34.42 -10.73
CA PHE A 690 -8.71 -34.49 -11.66
C PHE A 690 -9.08 -35.43 -12.80
N VAL A 691 -8.86 -34.99 -14.03
CA VAL A 691 -9.12 -35.77 -15.24
C VAL A 691 -7.92 -35.71 -16.17
N PRO A 692 -7.71 -36.69 -17.07
CA PRO A 692 -6.65 -36.61 -18.08
C PRO A 692 -6.68 -35.30 -18.84
N TYR A 693 -5.53 -34.65 -19.02
CA TYR A 693 -5.43 -33.34 -19.68
C TYR A 693 -6.01 -33.36 -21.11
N THR A 694 -6.01 -34.53 -21.77
CA THR A 694 -6.54 -34.75 -23.10
C THR A 694 -8.08 -34.66 -23.19
N ILE A 695 -8.78 -34.73 -22.02
CA ILE A 695 -10.22 -34.55 -21.96
C ILE A 695 -10.62 -33.17 -22.46
N MET A 696 -9.85 -32.15 -22.05
CA MET A 696 -10.04 -30.78 -22.53
C MET A 696 -8.68 -30.06 -22.55
N MET A 697 -8.29 -29.60 -23.73
CA MET A 697 -7.01 -28.92 -23.96
C MET A 697 -7.28 -27.49 -24.41
N PRO A 698 -7.16 -26.49 -23.53
CA PRO A 698 -7.19 -25.08 -23.92
C PRO A 698 -5.93 -24.66 -24.69
N VAL A 699 -5.95 -23.45 -25.23
CA VAL A 699 -4.76 -22.84 -25.87
C VAL A 699 -3.66 -22.47 -24.85
N TRP A 700 -3.92 -22.57 -23.57
CA TRP A 700 -2.96 -22.35 -22.50
C TRP A 700 -2.75 -23.64 -21.72
N THR A 701 -1.51 -24.09 -21.66
CA THR A 701 -1.11 -25.28 -20.90
C THR A 701 0.21 -25.00 -20.17
N GLN A 702 0.43 -25.65 -19.06
CA GLN A 702 1.65 -25.54 -18.27
C GLN A 702 2.37 -26.88 -18.22
N ILE A 703 3.69 -26.84 -18.32
CA ILE A 703 4.51 -27.98 -17.97
C ILE A 703 5.16 -27.73 -16.60
N LEU A 704 4.91 -28.62 -15.69
CA LEU A 704 5.52 -28.64 -14.36
C LEU A 704 6.76 -29.52 -14.41
N VAL A 705 7.89 -29.01 -13.97
CA VAL A 705 9.17 -29.75 -13.98
C VAL A 705 9.76 -29.74 -12.59
N ARG A 706 9.94 -30.93 -12.02
CA ARG A 706 10.68 -31.13 -10.78
C ARG A 706 12.13 -31.46 -11.10
N ALA A 707 13.06 -30.70 -10.55
CA ALA A 707 14.48 -30.86 -10.72
C ALA A 707 15.18 -31.45 -9.49
N GLN A 708 16.40 -31.98 -9.66
CA GLN A 708 17.26 -32.39 -8.55
C GLN A 708 17.80 -31.19 -7.76
N GLY A 709 17.99 -30.05 -8.42
CA GLY A 709 18.48 -28.78 -7.86
C GLY A 709 17.55 -27.61 -8.14
N PRO A 710 18.07 -26.36 -8.19
CA PRO A 710 17.28 -25.18 -8.51
C PRO A 710 16.58 -25.32 -9.88
N PRO A 711 15.25 -25.34 -9.95
CA PRO A 711 14.53 -25.72 -11.17
C PRO A 711 14.71 -24.73 -12.30
N LEU A 712 14.88 -23.45 -11.99
CA LEU A 712 15.10 -22.40 -13.01
C LEU A 712 16.43 -22.53 -13.75
N ALA A 713 17.39 -23.30 -13.24
CA ALA A 713 18.62 -23.63 -13.98
C ALA A 713 18.34 -24.47 -15.24
N LEU A 714 17.25 -25.25 -15.24
CA LEU A 714 16.83 -26.06 -16.38
C LEU A 714 15.95 -25.30 -17.38
N LEU A 715 15.59 -24.04 -17.11
CA LEU A 715 14.64 -23.29 -17.93
C LEU A 715 15.11 -23.15 -19.39
N HIS A 716 16.41 -22.91 -19.59
CA HIS A 716 16.97 -22.80 -20.95
C HIS A 716 16.86 -24.14 -21.71
N ALA A 717 17.20 -25.24 -21.06
CA ALA A 717 17.10 -26.57 -21.66
C ALA A 717 15.63 -26.95 -21.97
N VAL A 718 14.68 -26.59 -21.09
CA VAL A 718 13.24 -26.82 -21.34
C VAL A 718 12.78 -25.99 -22.54
N ARG A 719 13.20 -24.72 -22.67
CA ARG A 719 12.90 -23.87 -23.83
C ARG A 719 13.46 -24.42 -25.12
N GLU A 720 14.66 -24.97 -25.09
CA GLU A 720 15.25 -25.67 -26.25
C GLU A 720 14.42 -26.89 -26.68
N GLN A 721 13.89 -27.65 -25.71
CA GLN A 721 13.01 -28.77 -26.01
C GLN A 721 11.69 -28.31 -26.62
N ILE A 722 11.09 -27.22 -26.11
CA ILE A 722 9.88 -26.62 -26.71
C ILE A 722 10.16 -26.24 -28.17
N HIS A 723 11.24 -25.49 -28.39
CA HIS A 723 11.67 -25.05 -29.72
C HIS A 723 12.01 -26.24 -30.66
N SER A 724 12.53 -27.34 -30.12
CA SER A 724 12.83 -28.56 -30.90
C SER A 724 11.59 -29.34 -31.33
N VAL A 725 10.45 -29.15 -30.65
CA VAL A 725 9.15 -29.73 -31.06
C VAL A 725 8.49 -28.81 -32.09
N ASP A 726 8.48 -27.52 -31.83
CA ASP A 726 7.95 -26.52 -32.74
C ASP A 726 8.83 -25.25 -32.66
N PRO A 727 9.56 -24.91 -33.75
CA PRO A 727 10.46 -23.75 -33.76
C PRO A 727 9.78 -22.38 -33.50
N ASP A 728 8.48 -22.28 -33.74
CA ASP A 728 7.74 -21.04 -33.54
C ASP A 728 7.02 -21.01 -32.22
N GLN A 729 6.99 -22.12 -31.46
CA GLN A 729 6.38 -22.19 -30.16
C GLN A 729 7.30 -21.66 -29.08
N GLN A 730 6.80 -20.78 -28.25
CA GLN A 730 7.53 -20.20 -27.11
C GLN A 730 6.93 -20.63 -25.76
N ALA A 731 7.82 -20.64 -24.77
CA ALA A 731 7.39 -20.66 -23.38
C ALA A 731 7.07 -19.25 -22.89
N GLU A 732 6.20 -19.15 -21.91
CA GLU A 732 5.97 -17.91 -21.17
C GLU A 732 7.30 -17.29 -20.72
N ARG A 733 7.39 -15.93 -20.79
CA ARG A 733 8.62 -15.22 -20.44
C ARG A 733 8.91 -15.24 -18.93
N ALA A 734 7.89 -15.01 -18.14
CA ALA A 734 8.00 -14.83 -16.69
C ALA A 734 7.84 -16.16 -15.93
N VAL A 735 8.67 -17.15 -16.25
CA VAL A 735 8.68 -18.44 -15.56
C VAL A 735 9.17 -18.28 -14.12
N ARG A 736 8.45 -18.91 -13.18
CA ARG A 736 8.80 -18.93 -11.76
C ARG A 736 8.83 -20.37 -11.23
N ASP A 737 9.63 -20.58 -10.20
CA ASP A 737 9.47 -21.77 -9.38
C ASP A 737 8.21 -21.65 -8.51
N LEU A 738 7.69 -22.79 -8.04
CA LEU A 738 6.46 -22.78 -7.25
C LEU A 738 6.63 -22.05 -5.90
N ASP A 739 7.79 -22.07 -5.31
CA ASP A 739 8.09 -21.28 -4.10
C ASP A 739 7.97 -19.77 -4.38
N GLY A 740 8.51 -19.32 -5.51
CA GLY A 740 8.37 -17.94 -5.98
C GLY A 740 6.93 -17.59 -6.34
N TRP A 741 6.21 -18.53 -6.99
CA TRP A 741 4.80 -18.38 -7.34
C TRP A 741 3.90 -18.19 -6.10
N ILE A 742 4.13 -18.97 -5.03
CA ILE A 742 3.44 -18.81 -3.75
C ILE A 742 3.68 -17.42 -3.16
N LYS A 743 4.92 -16.93 -3.21
CA LYS A 743 5.31 -15.63 -2.63
C LYS A 743 4.68 -14.42 -3.33
N VAL A 744 4.32 -14.53 -4.60
CA VAL A 744 3.62 -13.45 -5.33
C VAL A 744 2.12 -13.48 -5.16
N GLN A 745 1.56 -14.54 -4.56
CA GLN A 745 0.13 -14.58 -4.27
C GLN A 745 -0.27 -13.42 -3.35
N PRO A 746 -1.40 -12.73 -3.62
CA PRO A 746 -1.84 -11.59 -2.83
C PRO A 746 -1.93 -11.89 -1.33
N GLU A 747 -2.40 -13.08 -0.98
CA GLU A 747 -2.57 -13.52 0.41
C GLU A 747 -1.24 -13.60 1.16
N TRP A 748 -0.21 -14.19 0.55
CA TRP A 748 1.13 -14.28 1.13
C TRP A 748 1.77 -12.90 1.21
N GLY A 749 1.69 -12.13 0.12
CA GLY A 749 2.28 -10.79 0.03
C GLY A 749 1.70 -9.83 1.05
N GLN A 750 0.38 -9.82 1.27
CA GLN A 750 -0.28 -8.98 2.27
C GLN A 750 0.18 -9.32 3.70
N VAL A 751 0.22 -10.60 4.06
CA VAL A 751 0.67 -11.03 5.40
C VAL A 751 2.13 -10.69 5.63
N HIS A 752 2.99 -10.92 4.63
CA HIS A 752 4.41 -10.54 4.67
C HIS A 752 4.61 -9.04 4.81
N LEU A 753 3.89 -8.23 4.01
CA LEU A 753 3.94 -6.76 4.07
C LEU A 753 3.55 -6.24 5.46
N VAL A 754 2.42 -6.71 5.98
CA VAL A 754 1.93 -6.31 7.32
C VAL A 754 2.93 -6.70 8.39
N ALA A 755 3.40 -7.95 8.41
CA ALA A 755 4.34 -8.44 9.41
C ALA A 755 5.65 -7.63 9.40
N THR A 756 6.21 -7.39 8.22
CA THR A 756 7.50 -6.69 8.06
C THR A 756 7.38 -5.21 8.45
N LEU A 757 6.33 -4.51 7.98
CA LEU A 757 6.14 -3.10 8.31
C LEU A 757 5.79 -2.89 9.78
N PHE A 758 4.92 -3.74 10.36
CA PHE A 758 4.62 -3.68 11.78
C PHE A 758 5.83 -3.97 12.65
N ALA A 759 6.68 -4.94 12.29
CA ALA A 759 7.94 -5.20 12.98
C ALA A 759 8.87 -3.96 12.93
N GLY A 760 8.99 -3.31 11.77
CA GLY A 760 9.73 -2.06 11.63
C GLY A 760 9.16 -0.92 12.48
N PHE A 761 7.84 -0.70 12.43
CA PHE A 761 7.18 0.33 13.24
C PHE A 761 7.28 0.05 14.74
N ALA A 762 7.17 -1.19 15.16
CA ALA A 762 7.34 -1.62 16.54
C ALA A 762 8.77 -1.38 17.05
N ALA A 763 9.78 -1.69 16.24
CA ALA A 763 11.18 -1.40 16.56
C ALA A 763 11.44 0.11 16.70
N LEU A 764 10.89 0.93 15.78
CA LEU A 764 10.97 2.38 15.84
C LEU A 764 10.23 2.94 17.06
N ALA A 765 9.04 2.44 17.37
CA ALA A 765 8.26 2.84 18.53
C ALA A 765 9.01 2.51 19.84
N LEU A 766 9.62 1.33 19.91
CA LEU A 766 10.44 0.92 21.06
C LEU A 766 11.67 1.82 21.25
N ALA A 767 12.36 2.16 20.16
CA ALA A 767 13.49 3.09 20.18
C ALA A 767 13.06 4.49 20.64
N LEU A 768 11.95 5.01 20.09
CA LEU A 768 11.38 6.31 20.48
C LEU A 768 10.93 6.30 21.95
N ALA A 769 10.30 5.22 22.43
CA ALA A 769 9.91 5.07 23.84
C ALA A 769 11.14 5.07 24.76
N SER A 770 12.20 4.38 24.36
CA SER A 770 13.48 4.34 25.09
C SER A 770 14.11 5.72 25.22
N ILE A 771 14.15 6.47 24.11
CA ILE A 771 14.69 7.84 24.06
C ILE A 771 13.86 8.79 24.94
N GLY A 772 12.52 8.68 24.86
CA GLY A 772 11.61 9.50 25.68
C GLY A 772 11.79 9.24 27.18
N LEU A 773 11.81 7.98 27.56
CA LEU A 773 12.00 7.59 28.97
C LEU A 773 13.38 7.98 29.50
N TYR A 774 14.44 7.74 28.72
CA TYR A 774 15.81 8.19 29.06
C TYR A 774 15.85 9.70 29.28
N SER A 775 15.23 10.48 28.38
CA SER A 775 15.25 11.95 28.45
C SER A 775 14.56 12.46 29.71
N VAL A 776 13.40 11.91 30.06
CA VAL A 776 12.64 12.31 31.25
C VAL A 776 13.39 11.96 32.53
N ILE A 777 13.93 10.75 32.61
CA ILE A 777 14.63 10.31 33.81
C ILE A 777 15.94 11.08 33.98
N SER A 778 16.70 11.30 32.89
CA SER A 778 17.89 12.13 32.93
C SER A 778 17.60 13.55 33.43
N TYR A 779 16.47 14.14 32.98
CA TYR A 779 16.01 15.44 33.43
C TYR A 779 15.59 15.44 34.91
N ALA A 780 14.80 14.42 35.33
CA ALA A 780 14.37 14.30 36.73
C ALA A 780 15.55 14.11 37.69
N VAL A 781 16.58 13.37 37.27
CA VAL A 781 17.83 13.20 38.01
C VAL A 781 18.58 14.54 38.11
N ALA A 782 18.74 15.25 36.99
CA ALA A 782 19.42 16.55 36.99
C ALA A 782 18.76 17.59 37.91
N GLN A 783 17.42 17.61 37.99
CA GLN A 783 16.70 18.50 38.92
C GLN A 783 16.87 18.15 40.39
N ARG A 784 17.19 16.90 40.71
CA ARG A 784 17.32 16.42 42.12
C ARG A 784 18.74 16.13 42.55
N THR A 785 19.73 16.59 41.75
CA THR A 785 21.14 16.33 42.03
C THR A 785 21.54 16.82 43.41
N GLY A 786 21.06 18.01 43.86
CA GLY A 786 21.29 18.54 45.22
C GLY A 786 20.63 17.66 46.30
N GLU A 787 19.37 17.20 46.09
CA GLU A 787 18.68 16.29 47.02
C GLU A 787 19.44 14.96 47.18
N PHE A 788 19.92 14.39 46.08
CA PHE A 788 20.71 13.17 46.10
C PHE A 788 22.06 13.36 46.77
N GLY A 789 22.71 14.50 46.52
CA GLY A 789 23.98 14.87 47.18
C GLY A 789 23.83 14.99 48.70
N ILE A 790 22.81 15.70 49.20
CA ILE A 790 22.49 15.84 50.63
C ILE A 790 22.22 14.48 51.27
N ARG A 791 21.41 13.63 50.62
CA ARG A 791 21.09 12.31 51.18
C ARG A 791 22.30 11.37 51.23
N MET A 792 23.18 11.42 50.21
CA MET A 792 24.44 10.66 50.23
C MET A 792 25.41 11.17 51.28
N ALA A 793 25.46 12.50 51.49
CA ALA A 793 26.21 13.09 52.58
C ALA A 793 25.70 12.67 53.99
N LEU A 794 24.39 12.38 54.10
CA LEU A 794 23.72 11.87 55.31
C LEU A 794 23.79 10.33 55.46
N GLY A 795 24.52 9.63 54.56
CA GLY A 795 24.76 8.22 54.68
C GLY A 795 23.86 7.30 53.83
N ALA A 796 23.04 7.84 52.91
CA ALA A 796 22.29 7.00 51.96
C ALA A 796 23.22 6.23 51.01
N MET A 797 22.97 4.93 50.82
CA MET A 797 23.74 4.11 49.89
C MET A 797 23.35 4.40 48.42
N ARG A 798 24.29 4.14 47.53
CA ARG A 798 24.05 4.26 46.06
C ARG A 798 22.82 3.48 45.61
N LYS A 799 22.56 2.31 46.18
CA LYS A 799 21.38 1.47 45.90
C LYS A 799 20.06 2.13 46.29
N ASP A 800 20.04 2.96 47.33
CA ASP A 800 18.80 3.66 47.76
C ASP A 800 18.45 4.75 46.78
N VAL A 801 19.43 5.47 46.23
CA VAL A 801 19.24 6.46 45.17
C VAL A 801 18.77 5.78 43.88
N LEU A 802 19.39 4.65 43.50
CA LEU A 802 18.96 3.84 42.34
C LEU A 802 17.51 3.39 42.49
N LEU A 803 17.14 2.80 43.65
CA LEU A 803 15.78 2.31 43.89
C LEU A 803 14.73 3.44 43.83
N MET A 804 15.07 4.65 44.30
CA MET A 804 14.20 5.81 44.25
C MET A 804 13.92 6.27 42.81
N VAL A 805 14.93 6.28 41.95
CA VAL A 805 14.79 6.60 40.53
C VAL A 805 13.93 5.55 39.84
N PHE A 806 14.22 4.26 40.07
CA PHE A 806 13.42 3.15 39.50
C PHE A 806 11.96 3.18 39.97
N ARG A 807 11.68 3.41 41.25
CA ARG A 807 10.33 3.51 41.82
C ARG A 807 9.49 4.59 41.13
N SER A 808 10.10 5.72 40.78
CA SER A 808 9.41 6.80 40.05
C SER A 808 9.07 6.37 38.61
N ALA A 809 9.96 5.62 37.95
CA ALA A 809 9.74 5.10 36.61
C ALA A 809 8.66 4.00 36.58
N VAL A 810 8.68 3.10 37.55
CA VAL A 810 7.75 1.95 37.67
C VAL A 810 6.28 2.40 37.66
N VAL A 811 5.95 3.49 38.34
CA VAL A 811 4.56 3.99 38.39
C VAL A 811 4.07 4.42 37.01
N SER A 812 4.88 5.18 36.26
CA SER A 812 4.50 5.66 34.91
C SER A 812 4.54 4.53 33.88
N VAL A 813 5.53 3.64 33.96
CA VAL A 813 5.65 2.47 33.07
C VAL A 813 4.52 1.49 33.36
N GLY A 814 4.26 1.15 34.62
CA GLY A 814 3.19 0.23 35.02
C GLY A 814 1.81 0.77 34.63
N GLY A 815 1.54 2.06 34.85
CA GLY A 815 0.31 2.71 34.39
C GLY A 815 0.15 2.67 32.87
N GLY A 816 1.25 2.88 32.13
CA GLY A 816 1.27 2.79 30.67
C GLY A 816 1.05 1.37 30.15
N VAL A 817 1.68 0.39 30.79
CA VAL A 817 1.48 -1.05 30.47
C VAL A 817 0.01 -1.44 30.73
N ALA A 818 -0.55 -1.09 31.88
CA ALA A 818 -1.94 -1.39 32.21
C ALA A 818 -2.92 -0.76 31.18
N ALA A 819 -2.75 0.54 30.87
CA ALA A 819 -3.53 1.24 29.87
C ALA A 819 -3.36 0.61 28.47
N GLY A 820 -2.13 0.24 28.08
CA GLY A 820 -1.81 -0.41 26.81
C GLY A 820 -2.45 -1.80 26.68
N VAL A 821 -2.45 -2.59 27.74
CA VAL A 821 -3.11 -3.91 27.78
C VAL A 821 -4.63 -3.74 27.59
N VAL A 822 -5.25 -2.81 28.34
CA VAL A 822 -6.68 -2.52 28.19
C VAL A 822 -7.00 -2.08 26.76
N LEU A 823 -6.21 -1.14 26.22
CA LEU A 823 -6.38 -0.64 24.85
C LEU A 823 -6.21 -1.75 23.81
N THR A 824 -5.22 -2.63 23.98
CA THR A 824 -4.98 -3.77 23.08
C THR A 824 -6.13 -4.78 23.11
N ILE A 825 -6.67 -5.09 24.30
CA ILE A 825 -7.81 -6.01 24.44
C ILE A 825 -9.09 -5.41 23.82
N THR A 826 -9.35 -4.10 24.05
CA THR A 826 -10.52 -3.43 23.47
C THR A 826 -10.45 -3.33 21.95
N LEU A 827 -9.25 -3.05 21.41
CA LEU A 827 -9.03 -2.97 19.96
C LEU A 827 -8.83 -4.33 19.29
N ASN A 828 -8.68 -5.41 20.05
CA ASN A 828 -8.44 -6.74 19.49
C ASN A 828 -9.54 -7.17 18.50
N ARG A 829 -10.80 -6.81 18.74
CA ARG A 829 -11.90 -7.09 17.81
C ARG A 829 -11.73 -6.40 16.47
N VAL A 830 -11.26 -5.15 16.48
CA VAL A 830 -10.98 -4.36 15.27
C VAL A 830 -9.75 -4.91 14.56
N LEU A 831 -8.68 -5.20 15.32
CA LEU A 831 -7.46 -5.79 14.77
C LEU A 831 -7.71 -7.15 14.12
N ALA A 832 -8.55 -7.99 14.73
CA ALA A 832 -8.90 -9.31 14.19
C ALA A 832 -9.68 -9.26 12.86
N GLN A 833 -10.41 -8.18 12.57
CA GLN A 833 -11.07 -7.98 11.28
C GLN A 833 -10.09 -7.68 10.14
N TRP A 834 -8.95 -7.07 10.45
CA TRP A 834 -7.98 -6.60 9.47
C TRP A 834 -6.71 -7.45 9.40
N ILE A 835 -6.35 -8.11 10.50
CA ILE A 835 -5.24 -9.06 10.55
C ILE A 835 -5.83 -10.46 10.48
N HIS A 836 -6.04 -10.95 9.26
CA HIS A 836 -6.49 -12.32 9.02
C HIS A 836 -5.46 -13.29 9.60
N ASP A 837 -5.91 -14.38 10.18
CA ASP A 837 -5.09 -15.49 10.76
C ASP A 837 -4.29 -15.16 12.03
N GLY A 838 -4.33 -13.92 12.54
CA GLY A 838 -3.69 -13.55 13.79
C GLY A 838 -4.70 -13.46 14.95
N SER A 839 -4.46 -14.19 16.03
CA SER A 839 -5.21 -14.03 17.27
C SER A 839 -4.30 -13.51 18.38
N LEU A 840 -4.81 -12.55 19.17
CA LEU A 840 -4.09 -12.07 20.34
C LEU A 840 -4.04 -13.19 21.38
N ASN A 841 -2.87 -13.81 21.53
CA ASN A 841 -2.63 -14.83 22.53
C ASN A 841 -1.99 -14.22 23.80
N ALA A 842 -2.28 -14.80 24.95
CA ALA A 842 -1.66 -14.36 26.21
C ALA A 842 -0.13 -14.40 26.19
N SER A 843 0.47 -15.33 25.44
CA SER A 843 1.93 -15.44 25.28
C SER A 843 2.53 -14.23 24.53
N ILE A 844 1.88 -13.72 23.47
CA ILE A 844 2.31 -12.52 22.75
C ILE A 844 2.27 -11.32 23.70
N LEU A 845 1.15 -11.15 24.40
CA LEU A 845 0.97 -10.03 25.31
C LEU A 845 2.01 -10.05 26.44
N LEU A 846 2.26 -11.23 27.02
CA LEU A 846 3.29 -11.41 28.03
C LEU A 846 4.70 -11.08 27.49
N GLY A 847 5.04 -11.60 26.31
CA GLY A 847 6.32 -11.33 25.64
C GLY A 847 6.54 -9.84 25.37
N VAL A 848 5.50 -9.14 24.90
CA VAL A 848 5.54 -7.70 24.64
C VAL A 848 5.71 -6.90 25.94
N VAL A 849 4.98 -7.26 27.00
CA VAL A 849 5.13 -6.62 28.31
C VAL A 849 6.53 -6.83 28.86
N LEU A 850 7.08 -8.05 28.81
CA LEU A 850 8.44 -8.35 29.26
C LEU A 850 9.48 -7.56 28.47
N LEU A 851 9.34 -7.46 27.13
CA LEU A 851 10.22 -6.68 26.27
C LEU A 851 10.19 -5.19 26.63
N LEU A 852 9.01 -4.63 26.85
CA LEU A 852 8.84 -3.22 27.26
C LEU A 852 9.46 -2.95 28.63
N VAL A 853 9.22 -3.82 29.63
CA VAL A 853 9.79 -3.69 30.96
C VAL A 853 11.32 -3.80 30.91
N ALA A 854 11.87 -4.72 30.13
CA ALA A 854 13.31 -4.84 29.94
C ALA A 854 13.91 -3.59 29.30
N THR A 855 13.28 -3.08 28.22
CA THR A 855 13.74 -1.87 27.53
C THR A 855 13.62 -0.62 28.41
N ALA A 856 12.53 -0.50 29.17
CA ALA A 856 12.35 0.59 30.13
C ALA A 856 13.43 0.53 31.22
N SER A 857 13.74 -0.64 31.74
CA SER A 857 14.78 -0.83 32.75
C SER A 857 16.17 -0.44 32.23
N LEU A 858 16.50 -0.84 31.00
CA LEU A 858 17.75 -0.46 30.32
C LEU A 858 17.84 1.06 30.11
N SER A 859 16.74 1.69 29.69
CA SER A 859 16.68 3.14 29.46
C SER A 859 16.85 3.95 30.75
N CYS A 860 16.42 3.40 31.89
CA CYS A 860 16.57 4.02 33.22
C CYS A 860 17.95 3.81 33.81
N PHE A 861 18.69 2.78 33.40
CA PHE A 861 19.93 2.35 34.06
C PHE A 861 21.04 3.39 34.01
N VAL A 862 21.30 3.95 32.82
CA VAL A 862 22.38 4.98 32.66
C VAL A 862 22.09 6.25 33.46
N PRO A 863 20.88 6.87 33.41
CA PRO A 863 20.57 8.02 34.26
C PRO A 863 20.65 7.72 35.76
N ALA A 864 20.19 6.52 36.17
CA ALA A 864 20.24 6.12 37.58
C ALA A 864 21.67 5.92 38.08
N LEU A 865 22.56 5.34 37.24
CA LEU A 865 23.98 5.25 37.57
C LEU A 865 24.61 6.64 37.74
N ARG A 866 24.31 7.59 36.85
CA ARG A 866 24.77 8.96 36.95
C ARG A 866 24.28 9.63 38.24
N ALA A 867 23.04 9.41 38.66
CA ALA A 867 22.49 9.92 39.92
C ALA A 867 23.24 9.37 41.14
N SER A 868 23.61 8.10 41.11
CA SER A 868 24.31 7.42 42.23
C SER A 868 25.82 7.71 42.30
N SER A 869 26.39 8.34 41.26
CA SER A 869 27.82 8.71 41.20
C SER A 869 28.08 10.19 41.43
N VAL A 870 27.06 10.95 41.86
CA VAL A 870 27.22 12.39 42.18
C VAL A 870 28.12 12.55 43.42
N ASP A 871 29.19 13.37 43.30
CA ASP A 871 30.03 13.71 44.44
C ASP A 871 29.26 14.65 45.39
N PRO A 872 29.06 14.27 46.67
CA PRO A 872 28.36 15.09 47.64
C PRO A 872 28.99 16.50 47.80
N VAL A 873 30.32 16.61 47.68
CA VAL A 873 31.07 17.89 47.83
C VAL A 873 30.76 18.84 46.66
N VAL A 874 30.64 18.28 45.44
CA VAL A 874 30.30 19.07 44.25
C VAL A 874 28.84 19.50 44.28
N ALA A 875 27.94 18.62 44.78
CA ALA A 875 26.50 18.92 44.88
C ALA A 875 26.20 20.07 45.88
N LEU A 876 27.01 20.22 46.97
CA LEU A 876 26.85 21.27 47.96
C LEU A 876 27.54 22.61 47.57
N ARG A 877 28.42 22.59 46.55
CA ARG A 877 29.07 23.81 46.01
C ARG A 877 28.26 24.56 44.97
N TYR A 878 27.21 23.95 44.45
CA TYR A 878 26.32 24.52 43.42
C TYR A 878 25.08 25.22 44.00
N GLU A 879 25.03 25.45 45.32
CA GLU A 879 24.16 26.43 46.00
C GLU A 879 24.86 27.78 46.03
#